data_e1ceb1579159de771e36dd5afb8887aa
#
_entry.id   e1ceb1579159de771e36dd5afb8887aa
#
_cell.length_a   1.000
_cell.length_b   1.000
_cell.length_c   1.000
_cell.angle_alpha   90.00
_cell.angle_beta   90.00
_cell.angle_gamma   90.00
#
_symmetry.space_group_name_H-M   'P 1'
#
loop_
_entity.id
_entity.type
_entity.pdbx_description
1 polymer ?
#
loop_
_entity_poly.entity_id
_entity_poly.type
_entity_poly.pdbx_seq_one_letter_code
_entity_poly.pdbx_strand_id
1 'polypeptide(L)'
;MRIVIRLVLGFIVASMPTVLLAQAKPAGKPAPVDLAMAKPGRDPNQPLDEEYTKKIKEYTTETFFLSPLVDYMPAAKGVPTPTAILGDIAGAPGKLPYTKEVHDYMELLAKSTPRAKVYTIGKSEEGRDMIAIAVASEALMAKLDANKADLAKLADPRTIQMNDAVADEIARRAAPVYYITGTIHSTEAGAPTALMELAYRLAVDDSPYIRNIREHVITLITPVVEVDGRDRVVDLYNYRKKNPDKTVPGALYWGKYVAHDNNRDAMGVTLKLTENVLNTYVDWKAQVLHDLHESGSFLYDNTIGDGPYNAWLDPILTNEWQMIGWNNVNEMTRMGMPGVFAFGTFDTWSPGYLMFIAATHNGISRLYETFGNGGSADTVDRTLSPNETSRTWYRQNPPLPFVKWSLRNNNNYEQTGLLVSLNYLANNRVYFLRNFYDKSKRSITKAKTEGPAAYVLPASDSRLGSQAELLRVLQKQKVEISRATAPFSVQVPVRRPAGGAGRGAGGGGGGGGAAGAGGGAPAGQAAGQGANAQPPAPAAPQMETREFPAGSYIVRMDQPYSRIADALLDYQYWAPNDPQSTPYDDTGWTFPEAFGVQAVRVLDTKVLDAAMTPVTSAARPLSGVTGSGSVFAINHNADNGLITLRYKLKSADIQMAEEPFEAAGQKFNRGSFIITNVGQSDLDKATNEIGLKAYALASAPSVKTHPARAARVALMHTWQSTQTEGWWRQALDFNGVDYDYISVQDVAK
;
A
#
# COMPACT_ATOMS: atom_id res chain seq x y z
N MET A 1 -78.46 25.86 -19.66
CA MET A 1 -79.73 26.64 -19.37
C MET A 1 -79.35 27.67 -18.30
N ARG A 2 -79.42 28.96 -18.72
CA ARG A 2 -79.49 30.23 -17.98
C ARG A 2 -78.47 30.49 -16.82
N ILE A 3 -77.44 31.24 -17.12
CA ILE A 3 -77.05 32.66 -16.84
C ILE A 3 -77.81 33.32 -15.67
N VAL A 4 -77.06 33.76 -14.61
CA VAL A 4 -77.38 34.98 -13.87
C VAL A 4 -76.10 35.69 -13.50
N ILE A 5 -75.88 36.87 -14.13
CA ILE A 5 -74.88 37.88 -13.80
C ILE A 5 -75.45 38.73 -12.67
N ARG A 6 -74.69 39.03 -11.61
CA ARG A 6 -74.91 40.18 -10.75
C ARG A 6 -73.65 41.04 -10.66
N LEU A 7 -73.72 42.23 -11.24
CA LEU A 7 -72.85 43.36 -11.02
C LEU A 7 -73.07 43.90 -9.58
N VAL A 8 -71.98 44.22 -8.89
CA VAL A 8 -71.97 45.13 -7.76
C VAL A 8 -70.88 46.16 -7.97
N LEU A 9 -71.30 47.41 -8.20
CA LEU A 9 -70.48 48.59 -8.14
C LEU A 9 -69.99 48.80 -6.69
N GLY A 10 -68.73 49.04 -6.48
CA GLY A 10 -68.16 49.45 -5.21
C GLY A 10 -67.10 50.53 -5.41
N PHE A 11 -67.29 51.64 -4.71
CA PHE A 11 -66.58 52.90 -4.67
C PHE A 11 -65.06 52.84 -4.70
N ILE A 12 -64.45 53.67 -5.54
CA ILE A 12 -63.05 54.01 -5.49
C ILE A 12 -62.84 55.12 -4.47
N VAL A 13 -62.13 54.82 -3.40
CA VAL A 13 -61.55 55.84 -2.51
C VAL A 13 -60.05 55.87 -2.81
N ALA A 14 -59.59 56.97 -3.38
CA ALA A 14 -58.20 57.25 -3.63
C ALA A 14 -57.50 57.58 -2.31
N SER A 15 -56.68 56.69 -1.82
CA SER A 15 -55.71 56.95 -0.75
C SER A 15 -54.30 57.06 -1.38
N MET A 16 -53.69 58.24 -1.26
CA MET A 16 -52.28 58.48 -1.60
C MET A 16 -51.36 57.57 -0.72
N PRO A 17 -50.36 56.95 -1.25
CA PRO A 17 -49.39 56.23 -0.44
C PRO A 17 -48.40 57.20 0.20
N THR A 18 -48.40 57.23 1.52
CA THR A 18 -47.33 57.84 2.32
C THR A 18 -46.08 56.99 2.10
N VAL A 19 -45.09 57.52 1.44
CA VAL A 19 -43.77 56.87 1.32
C VAL A 19 -43.08 56.94 2.66
N LEU A 20 -43.17 55.85 3.47
CA LEU A 20 -42.27 55.63 4.55
C LEU A 20 -40.90 55.25 4.00
N LEU A 21 -39.95 56.15 4.10
CA LEU A 21 -38.53 55.83 3.95
C LEU A 21 -38.15 54.82 5.03
N ALA A 22 -38.17 53.53 4.68
CA ALA A 22 -37.58 52.51 5.51
C ALA A 22 -36.06 52.74 5.58
N GLN A 23 -35.55 53.17 6.70
CA GLN A 23 -34.12 53.17 6.98
C GLN A 23 -33.63 51.74 6.83
N ALA A 24 -32.74 51.52 5.84
CA ALA A 24 -32.05 50.27 5.64
C ALA A 24 -31.27 49.91 6.96
N LYS A 25 -31.67 48.84 7.63
CA LYS A 25 -30.86 48.27 8.72
C LYS A 25 -29.47 48.01 8.14
N PRO A 26 -28.39 48.34 8.85
CA PRO A 26 -27.06 47.97 8.40
C PRO A 26 -27.02 46.45 8.18
N ALA A 27 -26.52 46.02 7.05
CA ALA A 27 -26.38 44.62 6.73
C ALA A 27 -25.62 43.94 7.86
N GLY A 28 -26.32 43.10 8.63
CA GLY A 28 -25.70 42.28 9.66
C GLY A 28 -24.57 41.46 9.01
N LYS A 29 -23.46 41.26 9.74
CA LYS A 29 -22.41 40.34 9.27
C LYS A 29 -23.09 39.07 8.80
N PRO A 30 -22.75 38.55 7.59
CA PRO A 30 -23.31 37.29 7.11
C PRO A 30 -23.11 36.21 8.20
N ALA A 31 -24.13 35.40 8.40
CA ALA A 31 -24.03 34.27 9.34
C ALA A 31 -22.83 33.42 8.99
N PRO A 32 -22.10 32.86 9.96
CA PRO A 32 -20.98 31.97 9.67
C PRO A 32 -21.45 30.84 8.75
N VAL A 33 -20.74 30.63 7.67
CA VAL A 33 -21.02 29.54 6.73
C VAL A 33 -20.74 28.22 7.46
N ASP A 34 -21.71 27.33 7.52
CA ASP A 34 -21.51 25.98 8.00
C ASP A 34 -20.68 25.21 6.94
N LEU A 35 -19.39 25.01 7.22
CA LEU A 35 -18.46 24.38 6.29
C LEU A 35 -18.83 22.91 6.00
N ALA A 36 -19.48 22.22 6.93
CA ALA A 36 -19.91 20.83 6.75
C ALA A 36 -21.02 20.69 5.69
N MET A 37 -21.79 21.78 5.46
CA MET A 37 -22.85 21.84 4.44
C MET A 37 -22.39 22.51 3.15
N ALA A 38 -21.09 22.77 2.99
CA ALA A 38 -20.55 23.43 1.82
C ALA A 38 -20.78 22.59 0.55
N LYS A 39 -21.27 23.23 -0.50
CA LYS A 39 -21.45 22.61 -1.82
C LYS A 39 -20.18 22.73 -2.66
N PRO A 40 -19.92 21.78 -3.57
CA PRO A 40 -18.88 21.92 -4.58
C PRO A 40 -19.01 23.24 -5.36
N GLY A 41 -17.91 23.95 -5.53
CA GLY A 41 -17.86 25.20 -6.28
C GLY A 41 -16.81 26.17 -5.72
N ARG A 42 -16.53 27.23 -6.50
CA ARG A 42 -15.57 28.27 -6.15
C ARG A 42 -16.14 29.31 -5.16
N ASP A 43 -15.22 30.01 -4.48
CA ASP A 43 -15.58 31.29 -3.84
C ASP A 43 -15.71 32.38 -4.94
N PRO A 44 -16.87 33.00 -5.10
CA PRO A 44 -17.07 34.04 -6.12
C PRO A 44 -16.22 35.30 -5.87
N ASN A 45 -15.72 35.51 -4.65
CA ASN A 45 -14.90 36.67 -4.29
C ASN A 45 -13.39 36.41 -4.43
N GLN A 46 -12.97 35.16 -4.60
CA GLN A 46 -11.56 34.83 -4.81
C GLN A 46 -11.18 35.07 -6.26
N PRO A 47 -10.08 35.80 -6.55
CA PRO A 47 -9.58 35.97 -7.90
C PRO A 47 -9.16 34.62 -8.51
N LEU A 48 -9.24 34.53 -9.84
CA LEU A 48 -8.84 33.36 -10.61
C LEU A 48 -7.52 33.63 -11.35
N ASP A 49 -6.76 32.57 -11.57
CA ASP A 49 -5.79 32.52 -12.66
C ASP A 49 -6.58 32.24 -13.95
N GLU A 50 -6.92 33.32 -14.67
CA GLU A 50 -7.78 33.24 -15.84
C GLU A 50 -7.15 32.44 -17.00
N GLU A 51 -5.83 32.54 -17.16
CA GLU A 51 -5.12 31.79 -18.20
C GLU A 51 -5.12 30.30 -17.90
N TYR A 52 -4.78 29.95 -16.66
CA TYR A 52 -4.83 28.55 -16.20
C TYR A 52 -6.25 27.98 -16.31
N THR A 53 -7.25 28.75 -15.88
CA THR A 53 -8.67 28.36 -15.94
C THR A 53 -9.12 28.12 -17.40
N LYS A 54 -8.70 28.99 -18.32
CA LYS A 54 -8.98 28.83 -19.75
C LYS A 54 -8.38 27.54 -20.30
N LYS A 55 -7.11 27.25 -19.98
CA LYS A 55 -6.41 26.02 -20.41
C LYS A 55 -6.97 24.76 -19.81
N ILE A 56 -7.46 24.77 -18.56
CA ILE A 56 -8.20 23.65 -17.98
C ILE A 56 -9.34 23.22 -18.93
N LYS A 57 -10.13 24.18 -19.38
CA LYS A 57 -11.28 23.92 -20.26
C LYS A 57 -10.84 23.52 -21.67
N GLU A 58 -9.77 24.12 -22.17
CA GLU A 58 -9.22 23.84 -23.51
C GLU A 58 -8.65 22.43 -23.63
N TYR A 59 -7.94 21.93 -22.58
CA TYR A 59 -7.29 20.64 -22.60
C TYR A 59 -8.19 19.49 -22.13
N THR A 60 -9.35 19.83 -21.54
CA THR A 60 -10.41 18.87 -21.24
C THR A 60 -11.17 18.53 -22.52
N THR A 61 -11.22 17.25 -22.87
CA THR A 61 -11.74 16.82 -24.17
C THR A 61 -13.26 16.94 -24.30
N GLU A 62 -13.99 16.85 -23.18
CA GLU A 62 -15.44 16.99 -23.11
C GLU A 62 -15.83 17.71 -21.82
N THR A 63 -16.83 18.58 -21.89
CA THR A 63 -17.24 19.42 -20.75
C THR A 63 -17.70 18.61 -19.54
N PHE A 64 -18.25 17.43 -19.77
CA PHE A 64 -18.69 16.53 -18.69
C PHE A 64 -17.54 15.79 -17.99
N PHE A 65 -16.29 15.94 -18.43
CA PHE A 65 -15.10 15.50 -17.70
C PHE A 65 -14.58 16.57 -16.72
N LEU A 66 -15.36 17.61 -16.47
CA LEU A 66 -15.11 18.63 -15.45
C LEU A 66 -16.15 18.55 -14.34
N SER A 67 -15.73 18.89 -13.13
CA SER A 67 -16.61 19.14 -11.99
C SER A 67 -16.49 20.59 -11.52
N PRO A 68 -17.47 21.10 -10.75
CA PRO A 68 -17.38 22.43 -10.14
C PRO A 68 -16.21 22.61 -9.16
N LEU A 69 -15.49 21.53 -8.82
CA LEU A 69 -14.31 21.57 -7.95
C LEU A 69 -13.01 21.83 -8.71
N VAL A 70 -12.99 21.57 -10.03
CA VAL A 70 -11.75 21.58 -10.82
C VAL A 70 -11.86 22.38 -12.13
N ASP A 71 -13.00 22.99 -12.43
CA ASP A 71 -13.24 23.75 -13.67
C ASP A 71 -12.65 25.18 -13.66
N TYR A 72 -11.95 25.53 -12.60
CA TYR A 72 -11.27 26.82 -12.38
C TYR A 72 -9.95 26.63 -11.65
N MET A 73 -9.10 27.66 -11.67
CA MET A 73 -7.90 27.73 -10.82
C MET A 73 -7.97 28.99 -9.96
N PRO A 74 -8.03 28.86 -8.62
CA PRO A 74 -7.99 30.02 -7.74
C PRO A 74 -6.60 30.66 -7.77
N ALA A 75 -6.54 31.99 -7.64
CA ALA A 75 -5.28 32.73 -7.53
C ALA A 75 -5.08 33.24 -6.10
N ALA A 76 -3.81 33.23 -5.66
CA ALA A 76 -3.38 33.88 -4.42
C ALA A 76 -2.09 34.66 -4.67
N LYS A 77 -2.01 35.85 -4.10
CA LYS A 77 -0.82 36.69 -4.26
C LYS A 77 0.43 36.01 -3.64
N GLY A 78 1.45 35.84 -4.46
CA GLY A 78 2.73 35.29 -4.02
C GLY A 78 2.78 33.77 -3.91
N VAL A 79 1.71 33.04 -4.26
CA VAL A 79 1.71 31.58 -4.32
C VAL A 79 1.58 31.15 -5.79
N PRO A 80 2.67 30.65 -6.40
CA PRO A 80 2.67 30.31 -7.83
C PRO A 80 1.93 29.00 -8.09
N THR A 81 1.22 28.93 -9.23
CA THR A 81 0.62 27.70 -9.77
C THR A 81 1.69 26.77 -10.34
N PRO A 82 1.37 25.52 -10.68
CA PRO A 82 2.30 24.59 -11.33
C PRO A 82 2.96 25.13 -12.60
N THR A 83 2.34 26.10 -13.29
CA THR A 83 2.89 26.76 -14.48
C THR A 83 4.27 27.36 -14.24
N ALA A 84 4.59 27.80 -13.01
CA ALA A 84 5.88 28.38 -12.69
C ALA A 84 7.08 27.43 -12.91
N ILE A 85 6.85 26.13 -12.79
CA ILE A 85 7.87 25.10 -13.06
C ILE A 85 7.63 24.43 -14.41
N LEU A 86 6.38 24.12 -14.72
CA LEU A 86 6.03 23.34 -15.90
C LEU A 86 6.08 24.17 -17.19
N GLY A 87 5.94 25.50 -17.11
CA GLY A 87 5.77 26.38 -18.29
C GLY A 87 4.40 26.24 -18.96
N ASP A 88 3.57 25.33 -18.52
CA ASP A 88 2.17 25.14 -18.88
C ASP A 88 1.39 24.62 -17.68
N ILE A 89 0.07 24.44 -17.80
CA ILE A 89 -0.74 23.90 -16.70
C ILE A 89 -0.43 22.43 -16.44
N ALA A 90 -0.74 21.95 -15.25
CA ALA A 90 -0.66 20.55 -14.92
C ALA A 90 -1.61 19.72 -15.81
N GLY A 91 -1.13 18.60 -16.34
CA GLY A 91 -1.88 17.76 -17.26
C GLY A 91 -1.98 18.32 -18.70
N ALA A 92 -1.12 19.28 -19.07
CA ALA A 92 -1.05 19.78 -20.45
C ALA A 92 -0.69 18.66 -21.44
N PRO A 93 -1.38 18.56 -22.59
CA PRO A 93 -1.04 17.59 -23.61
C PRO A 93 0.40 17.73 -24.10
N GLY A 94 1.04 16.58 -24.32
CA GLY A 94 2.40 16.54 -24.85
C GLY A 94 3.50 16.85 -23.84
N LYS A 95 3.19 16.97 -22.53
CA LYS A 95 4.17 17.27 -21.49
C LYS A 95 4.07 16.32 -20.29
N LEU A 96 5.12 15.53 -20.08
CA LEU A 96 5.33 14.75 -18.86
C LEU A 96 6.44 15.40 -18.03
N PRO A 97 6.21 15.79 -16.78
CA PRO A 97 7.27 16.31 -15.93
C PRO A 97 8.17 15.17 -15.42
N TYR A 98 9.46 15.48 -15.29
CA TYR A 98 10.41 14.68 -14.55
C TYR A 98 10.13 14.75 -13.04
N THR A 99 10.60 13.75 -12.31
CA THR A 99 10.51 13.73 -10.84
C THR A 99 11.02 15.03 -10.22
N LYS A 100 12.14 15.54 -10.75
CA LYS A 100 12.72 16.80 -10.26
C LYS A 100 11.77 17.99 -10.43
N GLU A 101 11.07 18.14 -11.55
CA GLU A 101 10.13 19.24 -11.78
C GLU A 101 8.95 19.16 -10.80
N VAL A 102 8.47 17.94 -10.50
CA VAL A 102 7.40 17.72 -9.52
C VAL A 102 7.87 18.09 -8.11
N HIS A 103 9.07 17.65 -7.71
CA HIS A 103 9.65 17.96 -6.40
C HIS A 103 9.94 19.46 -6.25
N ASP A 104 10.56 20.09 -7.26
CA ASP A 104 10.84 21.53 -7.27
C ASP A 104 9.54 22.35 -7.07
N TYR A 105 8.45 21.91 -7.66
CA TYR A 105 7.17 22.57 -7.46
C TYR A 105 6.61 22.40 -6.04
N MET A 106 6.67 21.19 -5.47
CA MET A 106 6.22 20.95 -4.10
C MET A 106 7.02 21.78 -3.09
N GLU A 107 8.33 21.91 -3.30
CA GLU A 107 9.17 22.78 -2.49
C GLU A 107 8.85 24.27 -2.68
N LEU A 108 8.60 24.70 -3.92
CA LEU A 108 8.20 26.07 -4.24
C LEU A 108 6.89 26.43 -3.54
N LEU A 109 5.89 25.54 -3.59
CA LEU A 109 4.63 25.73 -2.91
C LEU A 109 4.83 25.84 -1.39
N ALA A 110 5.60 24.93 -0.80
CA ALA A 110 5.88 24.96 0.65
C ALA A 110 6.64 26.22 1.11
N LYS A 111 7.50 26.77 0.26
CA LYS A 111 8.20 28.05 0.51
C LYS A 111 7.27 29.27 0.39
N SER A 112 6.17 29.14 -0.35
CA SER A 112 5.26 30.24 -0.69
C SER A 112 4.08 30.38 0.28
N THR A 113 3.81 29.40 1.13
CA THR A 113 2.66 29.43 2.06
C THR A 113 2.94 28.62 3.34
N PRO A 114 2.52 29.12 4.53
CA PRO A 114 2.64 28.37 5.78
C PRO A 114 1.68 27.17 5.87
N ARG A 115 0.79 26.99 4.91
CA ARG A 115 -0.19 25.88 4.84
C ARG A 115 0.41 24.61 4.26
N ALA A 116 1.65 24.63 3.81
CA ALA A 116 2.34 23.49 3.20
C ALA A 116 3.75 23.31 3.77
N LYS A 117 4.18 22.03 3.88
CA LYS A 117 5.53 21.69 4.32
C LYS A 117 6.00 20.40 3.67
N VAL A 118 7.20 20.40 3.08
CA VAL A 118 7.82 19.23 2.46
C VAL A 118 8.70 18.51 3.47
N TYR A 119 8.71 17.18 3.36
CA TYR A 119 9.54 16.25 4.13
C TYR A 119 10.21 15.27 3.18
N THR A 120 11.48 14.99 3.38
CA THR A 120 12.14 13.85 2.75
C THR A 120 11.74 12.59 3.52
N ILE A 121 11.15 11.61 2.85
CA ILE A 121 10.65 10.37 3.46
C ILE A 121 11.63 9.20 3.31
N GLY A 122 12.70 9.39 2.54
CA GLY A 122 13.76 8.42 2.33
C GLY A 122 14.39 8.54 0.95
N LYS A 123 15.15 7.52 0.59
CA LYS A 123 15.79 7.42 -0.74
C LYS A 123 15.29 6.18 -1.47
N SER A 124 15.22 6.28 -2.80
CA SER A 124 14.92 5.17 -3.69
C SER A 124 16.07 4.15 -3.76
N GLU A 125 15.87 3.08 -4.52
CA GLU A 125 16.91 2.08 -4.80
C GLU A 125 18.14 2.66 -5.50
N GLU A 126 17.98 3.71 -6.31
CA GLU A 126 19.08 4.40 -7.00
C GLU A 126 19.60 5.63 -6.23
N GLY A 127 19.11 5.86 -5.02
CA GLY A 127 19.58 6.92 -4.12
C GLY A 127 18.94 8.29 -4.35
N ARG A 128 17.88 8.39 -5.16
CA ARG A 128 17.10 9.63 -5.34
C ARG A 128 16.23 9.91 -4.12
N ASP A 129 16.02 11.18 -3.80
CA ASP A 129 15.13 11.56 -2.71
C ASP A 129 13.67 11.26 -3.07
N MET A 130 12.95 10.69 -2.10
CA MET A 130 11.50 10.60 -2.09
C MET A 130 10.97 11.62 -1.10
N ILE A 131 9.91 12.34 -1.48
CA ILE A 131 9.33 13.40 -0.66
C ILE A 131 7.86 13.18 -0.38
N ALA A 132 7.40 13.80 0.72
CA ALA A 132 5.99 14.03 0.98
C ALA A 132 5.75 15.49 1.32
N ILE A 133 4.63 16.06 0.85
CA ILE A 133 4.15 17.38 1.23
C ILE A 133 2.91 17.22 2.11
N ALA A 134 2.91 17.87 3.28
CA ALA A 134 1.72 17.98 4.12
C ALA A 134 1.04 19.33 3.85
N VAL A 135 -0.27 19.31 3.65
CA VAL A 135 -1.09 20.50 3.42
C VAL A 135 -2.26 20.51 4.41
N ALA A 136 -2.41 21.60 5.15
CA ALA A 136 -3.52 21.84 6.08
C ALA A 136 -3.66 23.34 6.38
N SER A 137 -4.63 23.72 7.23
CA SER A 137 -4.72 25.10 7.71
C SER A 137 -3.48 25.50 8.53
N GLU A 138 -3.15 26.77 8.56
CA GLU A 138 -2.01 27.28 9.36
C GLU A 138 -2.10 26.85 10.82
N ALA A 139 -3.33 26.83 11.36
CA ALA A 139 -3.57 26.41 12.74
C ALA A 139 -3.26 24.92 12.98
N LEU A 140 -3.56 24.03 12.00
CA LEU A 140 -3.21 22.62 12.07
C LEU A 140 -1.71 22.41 11.82
N MET A 141 -1.13 23.11 10.85
CA MET A 141 0.31 23.02 10.57
C MET A 141 1.16 23.44 11.80
N ALA A 142 0.72 24.44 12.54
CA ALA A 142 1.38 24.86 13.78
C ALA A 142 1.27 23.83 14.93
N LYS A 143 0.34 22.88 14.85
CA LYS A 143 0.07 21.87 15.88
C LYS A 143 0.31 20.43 15.44
N LEU A 144 1.06 20.22 14.34
CA LEU A 144 1.28 18.88 13.77
C LEU A 144 1.77 17.86 14.80
N ASP A 145 2.76 18.20 15.62
CA ASP A 145 3.35 17.28 16.60
C ASP A 145 2.34 16.93 17.70
N ALA A 146 1.56 17.90 18.17
CA ALA A 146 0.50 17.65 19.14
C ALA A 146 -0.61 16.75 18.55
N ASN A 147 -0.97 16.98 17.29
CA ASN A 147 -1.94 16.13 16.60
C ASN A 147 -1.41 14.71 16.41
N LYS A 148 -0.16 14.53 15.98
CA LYS A 148 0.50 13.21 15.87
C LYS A 148 0.53 12.50 17.22
N ALA A 149 0.79 13.22 18.33
CA ALA A 149 0.77 12.65 19.67
C ALA A 149 -0.64 12.18 20.10
N ASP A 150 -1.69 12.90 19.73
CA ASP A 150 -3.06 12.47 19.96
C ASP A 150 -3.45 11.25 19.11
N LEU A 151 -3.11 11.25 17.83
CA LEU A 151 -3.33 10.10 16.93
C LEU A 151 -2.55 8.86 17.41
N ALA A 152 -1.34 9.02 17.96
CA ALA A 152 -0.57 7.91 18.51
C ALA A 152 -1.29 7.22 19.69
N LYS A 153 -2.01 7.96 20.52
CA LYS A 153 -2.82 7.39 21.61
C LYS A 153 -4.01 6.57 21.09
N LEU A 154 -4.61 6.97 19.97
CA LEU A 154 -5.67 6.20 19.31
C LEU A 154 -5.12 4.96 18.62
N ALA A 155 -3.93 5.07 18.01
CA ALA A 155 -3.25 3.96 17.35
C ALA A 155 -2.78 2.88 18.32
N ASP A 156 -2.33 3.29 19.51
CA ASP A 156 -1.96 2.36 20.59
C ASP A 156 -2.58 2.77 21.94
N PRO A 157 -3.79 2.32 22.22
CA PRO A 157 -4.49 2.65 23.45
C PRO A 157 -3.84 2.08 24.72
N ARG A 158 -2.80 1.26 24.64
CA ARG A 158 -2.04 0.75 25.78
C ARG A 158 -1.15 1.81 26.41
N THR A 159 -0.82 2.87 25.67
CA THR A 159 0.16 3.91 26.08
C THR A 159 -0.36 4.85 27.16
N ILE A 160 -1.67 4.88 27.41
CA ILE A 160 -2.32 5.68 28.45
C ILE A 160 -3.45 4.86 29.11
N GLN A 161 -4.04 5.38 30.16
CA GLN A 161 -5.29 4.80 30.71
C GLN A 161 -6.47 5.15 29.81
N MET A 162 -6.54 4.46 28.66
CA MET A 162 -7.53 4.70 27.63
C MET A 162 -8.88 4.06 27.97
N ASN A 163 -9.93 4.83 27.77
CA ASN A 163 -11.32 4.35 27.74
C ASN A 163 -12.07 5.06 26.60
N ASP A 164 -13.30 4.65 26.36
CA ASP A 164 -14.09 5.16 25.24
C ASP A 164 -14.35 6.68 25.33
N ALA A 165 -14.53 7.23 26.53
CA ALA A 165 -14.73 8.67 26.71
C ALA A 165 -13.46 9.48 26.40
N VAL A 166 -12.30 8.98 26.80
CA VAL A 166 -11.00 9.59 26.45
C VAL A 166 -10.75 9.50 24.94
N ALA A 167 -11.07 8.38 24.31
CA ALA A 167 -10.96 8.22 22.87
C ALA A 167 -11.86 9.19 22.10
N ASP A 168 -13.11 9.37 22.56
CA ASP A 168 -14.05 10.33 22.00
C ASP A 168 -13.58 11.79 22.15
N GLU A 169 -12.97 12.13 23.27
CA GLU A 169 -12.39 13.46 23.49
C GLU A 169 -11.24 13.72 22.53
N ILE A 170 -10.32 12.75 22.36
CA ILE A 170 -9.23 12.85 21.40
C ILE A 170 -9.77 12.96 19.96
N ALA A 171 -10.72 12.13 19.58
CA ALA A 171 -11.32 12.14 18.25
C ALA A 171 -12.00 13.48 17.90
N ARG A 172 -12.60 14.17 18.88
CA ARG A 172 -13.20 15.49 18.64
C ARG A 172 -12.18 16.60 18.38
N ARG A 173 -10.99 16.55 19.01
CA ARG A 173 -9.97 17.61 18.88
C ARG A 173 -8.91 17.32 17.83
N ALA A 174 -8.64 16.05 17.52
CA ALA A 174 -7.63 15.66 16.53
C ALA A 174 -8.15 15.83 15.10
N ALA A 175 -7.21 16.04 14.18
CA ALA A 175 -7.44 16.01 12.75
C ALA A 175 -6.88 14.70 12.17
N PRO A 176 -7.66 13.94 11.36
CA PRO A 176 -7.14 12.77 10.68
C PRO A 176 -6.10 13.13 9.64
N VAL A 177 -5.19 12.20 9.36
CA VAL A 177 -4.21 12.28 8.28
C VAL A 177 -4.68 11.41 7.12
N TYR A 178 -4.82 12.03 5.95
CA TYR A 178 -5.12 11.36 4.69
C TYR A 178 -3.85 11.35 3.84
N TYR A 179 -3.22 10.18 3.69
CA TYR A 179 -1.99 10.02 2.95
C TYR A 179 -2.27 9.54 1.53
N ILE A 180 -1.82 10.29 0.53
CA ILE A 180 -2.00 10.02 -0.90
C ILE A 180 -0.65 9.69 -1.51
N THR A 181 -0.60 8.61 -2.27
CA THR A 181 0.57 8.19 -3.05
C THR A 181 0.23 8.16 -4.53
N GLY A 182 1.16 8.57 -5.38
CA GLY A 182 1.01 8.53 -6.82
C GLY A 182 2.18 7.88 -7.52
N THR A 183 1.93 7.26 -8.65
CA THR A 183 2.96 6.72 -9.55
C THR A 183 3.88 5.70 -8.86
N ILE A 184 3.33 4.71 -8.18
CA ILE A 184 4.08 3.51 -7.84
C ILE A 184 4.41 2.73 -9.12
N HIS A 185 3.47 2.69 -10.06
CA HIS A 185 3.72 2.23 -11.41
C HIS A 185 4.19 3.42 -12.27
N SER A 186 5.45 3.43 -12.65
CA SER A 186 6.07 4.57 -13.33
C SER A 186 5.45 4.92 -14.68
N THR A 187 4.78 3.96 -15.32
CA THR A 187 4.05 4.13 -16.59
C THR A 187 2.67 4.76 -16.43
N GLU A 188 2.16 4.91 -15.21
CA GLU A 188 0.88 5.55 -14.89
C GLU A 188 1.14 7.04 -14.65
N ALA A 189 0.84 7.85 -15.66
CA ALA A 189 1.46 9.15 -15.82
C ALA A 189 0.67 10.32 -15.23
N GLY A 190 -0.62 10.13 -14.89
CA GLY A 190 -1.55 11.21 -14.49
C GLY A 190 -1.30 11.76 -13.09
N ALA A 191 -1.07 10.89 -12.13
CA ALA A 191 -1.02 11.26 -10.72
C ALA A 191 -0.04 12.41 -10.38
N PRO A 192 1.20 12.48 -10.87
CA PRO A 192 2.12 13.55 -10.49
C PRO A 192 1.58 14.94 -10.75
N THR A 193 0.99 15.15 -11.93
CA THR A 193 0.43 16.47 -12.31
C THR A 193 -0.87 16.77 -11.58
N ALA A 194 -1.72 15.76 -11.38
CA ALA A 194 -2.93 15.92 -10.58
C ALA A 194 -2.61 16.30 -9.11
N LEU A 195 -1.58 15.69 -8.53
CA LEU A 195 -1.18 15.94 -7.15
C LEU A 195 -0.46 17.28 -6.95
N MET A 196 0.28 17.78 -7.98
CA MET A 196 0.81 19.16 -7.95
C MET A 196 -0.34 20.16 -7.84
N GLU A 197 -1.36 20.01 -8.66
CA GLU A 197 -2.51 20.93 -8.70
C GLU A 197 -3.39 20.76 -7.45
N LEU A 198 -3.60 19.53 -6.98
CA LEU A 198 -4.33 19.26 -5.74
C LEU A 198 -3.68 19.94 -4.53
N ALA A 199 -2.35 19.82 -4.39
CA ALA A 199 -1.61 20.46 -3.30
C ALA A 199 -1.79 21.99 -3.34
N TYR A 200 -1.71 22.59 -4.52
CA TYR A 200 -1.98 24.01 -4.70
C TYR A 200 -3.42 24.38 -4.29
N ARG A 201 -4.44 23.66 -4.80
CA ARG A 201 -5.85 23.92 -4.44
C ARG A 201 -6.09 23.85 -2.95
N LEU A 202 -5.62 22.80 -2.32
CA LEU A 202 -5.77 22.62 -0.87
C LEU A 202 -5.13 23.76 -0.09
N ALA A 203 -4.01 24.30 -0.56
CA ALA A 203 -3.30 25.40 0.09
C ALA A 203 -3.96 26.78 -0.14
N VAL A 204 -4.55 26.98 -1.32
CA VAL A 204 -4.90 28.33 -1.83
C VAL A 204 -6.40 28.59 -1.91
N ASP A 205 -7.20 27.59 -2.29
CA ASP A 205 -8.64 27.78 -2.54
C ASP A 205 -9.39 28.09 -1.24
N ASP A 206 -10.08 29.23 -1.23
CA ASP A 206 -10.84 29.71 -0.07
C ASP A 206 -12.34 29.41 -0.16
N SER A 207 -12.76 28.59 -1.16
CA SER A 207 -14.14 28.09 -1.20
C SER A 207 -14.47 27.36 0.10
N PRO A 208 -15.72 27.44 0.59
CA PRO A 208 -16.13 26.77 1.81
C PRO A 208 -15.86 25.26 1.79
N TYR A 209 -15.96 24.63 0.61
CA TYR A 209 -15.71 23.19 0.43
C TYR A 209 -14.24 22.82 0.69
N ILE A 210 -13.30 23.56 0.10
CA ILE A 210 -11.86 23.30 0.31
C ILE A 210 -11.40 23.74 1.68
N ARG A 211 -11.95 24.83 2.20
CA ARG A 211 -11.69 25.25 3.59
C ARG A 211 -12.10 24.19 4.59
N ASN A 212 -13.24 23.54 4.40
CA ASN A 212 -13.66 22.43 5.27
C ASN A 212 -12.61 21.31 5.32
N ILE A 213 -12.08 20.91 4.15
CA ILE A 213 -10.99 19.93 4.08
C ILE A 213 -9.77 20.45 4.84
N ARG A 214 -9.28 21.62 4.47
CA ARG A 214 -8.05 22.21 5.00
C ARG A 214 -8.08 22.45 6.52
N GLU A 215 -9.23 22.79 7.07
CA GLU A 215 -9.40 23.05 8.50
C GLU A 215 -9.54 21.78 9.35
N HIS A 216 -9.91 20.64 8.75
CA HIS A 216 -10.27 19.43 9.49
C HIS A 216 -9.45 18.20 9.13
N VAL A 217 -8.65 18.22 8.06
CA VAL A 217 -7.83 17.09 7.60
C VAL A 217 -6.41 17.57 7.31
N ILE A 218 -5.43 16.79 7.70
CA ILE A 218 -4.05 16.93 7.21
C ILE A 218 -3.92 16.05 5.99
N THR A 219 -3.73 16.66 4.81
CA THR A 219 -3.48 15.93 3.57
C THR A 219 -1.99 15.77 3.37
N LEU A 220 -1.50 14.53 3.40
CA LEU A 220 -0.10 14.19 3.14
C LEU A 220 -0.01 13.58 1.74
N ILE A 221 0.93 14.02 0.91
CA ILE A 221 1.02 13.63 -0.50
C ILE A 221 2.45 13.26 -0.84
N THR A 222 2.68 12.02 -1.29
CA THR A 222 3.90 11.61 -2.00
C THR A 222 3.58 11.57 -3.49
N PRO A 223 3.98 12.59 -4.27
CA PRO A 223 3.50 12.75 -5.65
C PRO A 223 4.09 11.74 -6.63
N VAL A 224 5.26 11.20 -6.31
CA VAL A 224 5.96 10.17 -7.10
C VAL A 224 6.57 9.17 -6.13
N VAL A 225 6.05 7.94 -6.10
CA VAL A 225 6.61 6.85 -5.29
C VAL A 225 7.77 6.19 -6.01
N GLU A 226 7.61 5.86 -7.30
CA GLU A 226 8.67 5.25 -8.11
C GLU A 226 9.47 6.33 -8.86
N VAL A 227 10.31 7.04 -8.10
CA VAL A 227 11.12 8.16 -8.62
C VAL A 227 12.18 7.71 -9.63
N ASP A 228 12.65 6.47 -9.57
CA ASP A 228 13.68 5.93 -10.47
C ASP A 228 13.09 5.62 -11.85
N GLY A 229 11.91 5.00 -11.89
CA GLY A 229 11.25 4.62 -13.12
C GLY A 229 10.55 5.78 -13.80
N ARG A 230 10.03 6.75 -13.04
CA ARG A 230 9.34 7.92 -13.61
C ARG A 230 10.18 8.65 -14.64
N ASP A 231 11.43 8.95 -14.33
CA ASP A 231 12.32 9.69 -15.23
C ASP A 231 12.61 8.90 -16.50
N ARG A 232 12.73 7.57 -16.42
CA ARG A 232 12.87 6.69 -17.59
C ARG A 232 11.66 6.73 -18.51
N VAL A 233 10.46 6.75 -17.95
CA VAL A 233 9.21 6.87 -18.73
C VAL A 233 9.15 8.20 -19.44
N VAL A 234 9.55 9.30 -18.79
CA VAL A 234 9.64 10.63 -19.41
C VAL A 234 10.66 10.64 -20.56
N ASP A 235 11.84 10.02 -20.37
CA ASP A 235 12.85 9.89 -21.41
C ASP A 235 12.34 9.12 -22.62
N LEU A 236 11.67 7.98 -22.40
CA LEU A 236 11.07 7.17 -23.47
C LEU A 236 9.97 7.95 -24.22
N TYR A 237 9.12 8.66 -23.49
CA TYR A 237 8.10 9.52 -24.09
C TYR A 237 8.71 10.60 -24.98
N ASN A 238 9.70 11.33 -24.46
CA ASN A 238 10.39 12.37 -25.19
C ASN A 238 11.15 11.82 -26.41
N TYR A 239 11.73 10.62 -26.29
CA TYR A 239 12.41 9.95 -27.40
C TYR A 239 11.42 9.56 -28.52
N ARG A 240 10.26 8.97 -28.17
CA ARG A 240 9.20 8.63 -29.14
C ARG A 240 8.71 9.88 -29.87
N LYS A 241 8.50 10.96 -29.14
CA LYS A 241 8.05 12.24 -29.70
C LYS A 241 9.05 12.84 -30.71
N LYS A 242 10.34 12.68 -30.45
CA LYS A 242 11.42 13.10 -31.37
C LYS A 242 11.65 12.14 -32.54
N ASN A 243 11.22 10.91 -32.45
CA ASN A 243 11.46 9.84 -33.40
C ASN A 243 10.16 9.07 -33.71
N PRO A 244 9.13 9.73 -34.30
CA PRO A 244 7.81 9.11 -34.49
C PRO A 244 7.83 7.88 -35.39
N ASP A 245 8.81 7.79 -36.30
CA ASP A 245 8.95 6.69 -37.26
C ASP A 245 9.71 5.48 -36.67
N LYS A 246 10.21 5.58 -35.43
CA LYS A 246 10.95 4.48 -34.79
C LYS A 246 10.06 3.71 -33.81
N THR A 247 10.15 2.38 -33.90
CA THR A 247 9.60 1.52 -32.86
C THR A 247 10.44 1.64 -31.60
N VAL A 248 9.85 2.05 -30.51
CA VAL A 248 10.50 2.19 -29.21
C VAL A 248 9.82 1.24 -28.23
N PRO A 249 10.58 0.35 -27.55
CA PRO A 249 10.00 -0.54 -26.57
C PRO A 249 9.36 0.23 -25.42
N GLY A 250 8.47 -0.44 -24.68
CA GLY A 250 7.96 0.08 -23.41
C GLY A 250 9.03 0.19 -22.34
N ALA A 251 8.71 0.77 -21.20
CA ALA A 251 9.57 0.75 -20.03
C ALA A 251 9.69 -0.70 -19.54
N LEU A 252 10.91 -1.26 -19.63
CA LEU A 252 11.19 -2.64 -19.23
C LEU A 252 11.18 -2.80 -17.70
N TYR A 253 11.73 -1.81 -17.01
CA TYR A 253 11.71 -1.69 -15.56
C TYR A 253 10.93 -0.44 -15.16
N TRP A 254 10.05 -0.60 -14.18
CA TRP A 254 9.31 0.54 -13.61
C TRP A 254 10.02 1.14 -12.39
N GLY A 255 11.13 0.57 -12.01
CA GLY A 255 12.10 0.99 -11.02
C GLY A 255 13.46 0.38 -11.32
N LYS A 256 14.28 0.15 -10.29
CA LYS A 256 15.60 -0.48 -10.45
C LYS A 256 15.48 -1.98 -10.79
N TYR A 257 14.55 -2.69 -10.17
CA TYR A 257 14.48 -4.15 -10.24
C TYR A 257 13.28 -4.65 -11.02
N VAL A 258 12.08 -4.32 -10.58
CA VAL A 258 10.84 -4.93 -11.07
C VAL A 258 10.00 -3.97 -11.89
N ALA A 259 8.97 -4.50 -12.55
CA ALA A 259 7.93 -3.76 -13.22
C ALA A 259 6.70 -3.63 -12.31
N HIS A 260 5.55 -4.16 -12.74
CA HIS A 260 4.26 -4.05 -12.07
C HIS A 260 4.26 -4.54 -10.60
N ASP A 261 5.07 -5.57 -10.28
CA ASP A 261 5.07 -6.16 -8.93
C ASP A 261 5.81 -5.34 -7.87
N ASN A 262 6.28 -4.12 -8.20
CA ASN A 262 6.65 -3.19 -7.15
C ASN A 262 5.45 -2.88 -6.23
N ASN A 263 4.22 -3.06 -6.74
CA ASN A 263 2.97 -3.01 -5.97
C ASN A 263 2.52 -4.41 -5.47
N ARG A 264 3.46 -5.29 -5.12
CA ARG A 264 3.22 -6.57 -4.42
C ARG A 264 4.13 -6.72 -3.20
N ASP A 265 4.93 -5.71 -2.90
CA ASP A 265 5.98 -5.76 -1.89
C ASP A 265 5.52 -5.30 -0.48
N ALA A 266 4.27 -4.83 -0.31
CA ALA A 266 3.81 -4.33 0.98
C ALA A 266 3.87 -5.38 2.11
N MET A 267 3.80 -6.66 1.78
CA MET A 267 3.95 -7.76 2.75
C MET A 267 5.41 -8.04 3.13
N GLY A 268 6.34 -7.94 2.16
CA GLY A 268 7.77 -8.28 2.34
C GLY A 268 8.64 -7.09 2.73
N VAL A 269 8.26 -5.89 2.29
CA VAL A 269 9.00 -4.64 2.51
C VAL A 269 10.47 -4.79 2.10
N THR A 270 10.69 -5.32 0.89
CA THR A 270 12.02 -5.57 0.35
C THR A 270 12.55 -4.38 -0.46
N LEU A 271 11.63 -3.61 -1.05
CA LEU A 271 11.95 -2.42 -1.83
C LEU A 271 11.98 -1.16 -0.94
N LYS A 272 12.89 -0.24 -1.25
CA LYS A 272 13.03 1.02 -0.53
C LYS A 272 11.78 1.88 -0.60
N LEU A 273 11.11 1.91 -1.75
CA LEU A 273 9.87 2.67 -1.90
C LEU A 273 8.78 2.21 -0.91
N THR A 274 8.61 0.89 -0.75
CA THR A 274 7.65 0.32 0.19
C THR A 274 8.02 0.64 1.63
N GLU A 275 9.32 0.48 1.99
CA GLU A 275 9.82 0.79 3.33
C GLU A 275 9.60 2.27 3.68
N ASN A 276 9.86 3.18 2.75
CA ASN A 276 9.69 4.62 2.94
C ASN A 276 8.22 5.00 3.13
N VAL A 277 7.32 4.44 2.31
CA VAL A 277 5.87 4.70 2.43
C VAL A 277 5.32 4.12 3.73
N LEU A 278 5.68 2.87 4.09
CA LEU A 278 5.27 2.24 5.34
C LEU A 278 5.74 3.05 6.57
N ASN A 279 7.01 3.43 6.59
CA ASN A 279 7.56 4.23 7.69
C ASN A 279 6.85 5.58 7.81
N THR A 280 6.58 6.25 6.68
CA THR A 280 5.84 7.51 6.65
C THR A 280 4.42 7.33 7.17
N TYR A 281 3.70 6.32 6.67
CA TYR A 281 2.34 6.01 7.10
C TYR A 281 2.25 5.80 8.63
N VAL A 282 3.14 4.95 9.17
CA VAL A 282 3.14 4.65 10.60
C VAL A 282 3.62 5.83 11.44
N ASP A 283 4.62 6.59 10.98
CA ASP A 283 5.10 7.77 11.70
C ASP A 283 4.04 8.86 11.81
N TRP A 284 3.30 9.11 10.74
CA TRP A 284 2.20 10.08 10.73
C TRP A 284 0.93 9.59 11.41
N LYS A 285 0.85 8.30 11.77
CA LYS A 285 -0.38 7.66 12.29
C LYS A 285 -1.56 7.90 11.36
N ALA A 286 -1.34 7.80 10.05
CA ALA A 286 -2.35 8.12 9.06
C ALA A 286 -3.56 7.18 9.16
N GLN A 287 -4.77 7.73 8.98
CA GLN A 287 -6.00 6.95 8.97
C GLN A 287 -6.31 6.37 7.59
N VAL A 288 -5.84 7.03 6.54
CA VAL A 288 -6.05 6.59 5.15
C VAL A 288 -4.72 6.53 4.43
N LEU A 289 -4.51 5.48 3.63
CA LEU A 289 -3.52 5.42 2.55
C LEU A 289 -4.26 5.22 1.24
N HIS A 290 -4.13 6.20 0.34
CA HIS A 290 -4.82 6.23 -0.93
C HIS A 290 -3.80 6.22 -2.07
N ASP A 291 -3.75 5.13 -2.81
CA ASP A 291 -2.84 4.94 -3.94
C ASP A 291 -3.52 5.27 -5.25
N LEU A 292 -2.82 5.93 -6.19
CA LEU A 292 -3.36 6.37 -7.46
C LEU A 292 -2.75 5.57 -8.60
N HIS A 293 -3.63 4.95 -9.40
CA HIS A 293 -3.30 4.08 -10.52
C HIS A 293 -4.03 4.46 -11.81
N GLU A 294 -3.68 3.79 -12.90
CA GLU A 294 -4.34 3.89 -14.20
C GLU A 294 -4.72 2.52 -14.75
N SER A 295 -5.95 2.39 -15.25
CA SER A 295 -6.46 1.16 -15.86
C SER A 295 -7.26 1.43 -17.13
N GLY A 296 -8.15 0.50 -17.51
CA GLY A 296 -9.10 0.67 -18.60
C GLY A 296 -10.36 1.47 -18.26
N SER A 297 -10.53 1.93 -17.03
CA SER A 297 -11.71 2.67 -16.55
C SER A 297 -11.51 4.18 -16.61
N PHE A 298 -12.60 4.97 -16.55
CA PHE A 298 -12.52 6.44 -16.48
C PHE A 298 -12.01 6.93 -15.13
N LEU A 299 -12.75 6.64 -14.08
CA LEU A 299 -12.33 6.72 -12.70
C LEU A 299 -12.92 5.54 -11.96
N TYR A 300 -12.09 4.90 -11.19
CA TYR A 300 -12.41 3.61 -10.64
C TYR A 300 -11.96 3.50 -9.19
N ASP A 301 -12.92 3.32 -8.31
CA ASP A 301 -12.64 3.07 -6.92
C ASP A 301 -12.87 1.61 -6.59
N ASN A 302 -11.85 0.80 -6.79
CA ASN A 302 -11.93 -0.64 -6.65
C ASN A 302 -11.75 -1.14 -5.21
N THR A 303 -11.53 -0.25 -4.24
CA THR A 303 -11.47 -0.64 -2.83
C THR A 303 -12.83 -0.94 -2.19
N ILE A 304 -13.92 -0.68 -2.91
CA ILE A 304 -15.24 -1.20 -2.52
C ILE A 304 -15.35 -2.69 -2.84
N GLY A 305 -14.53 -3.12 -3.75
CA GLY A 305 -14.52 -4.28 -4.59
C GLY A 305 -14.83 -5.63 -4.01
N ASP A 306 -14.47 -6.60 -4.80
CA ASP A 306 -14.96 -7.94 -4.62
C ASP A 306 -14.20 -8.67 -3.49
N GLY A 307 -14.96 -9.54 -2.80
CA GLY A 307 -14.34 -10.61 -2.03
C GLY A 307 -13.66 -11.62 -2.97
N PRO A 308 -12.93 -12.57 -2.40
CA PRO A 308 -12.74 -12.71 -0.95
C PRO A 308 -11.85 -11.62 -0.38
N TYR A 309 -12.16 -11.25 0.86
CA TYR A 309 -11.31 -10.36 1.66
C TYR A 309 -10.20 -11.15 2.34
N ASN A 310 -9.08 -10.49 2.63
CA ASN A 310 -8.09 -11.06 3.53
C ASN A 310 -8.75 -11.41 4.87
N ALA A 311 -8.56 -12.64 5.33
CA ALA A 311 -9.25 -13.18 6.50
C ALA A 311 -8.95 -12.44 7.82
N TRP A 312 -7.86 -11.69 7.86
CA TRP A 312 -7.38 -11.02 9.07
C TRP A 312 -7.71 -9.55 9.18
N LEU A 313 -8.36 -8.97 8.15
CA LEU A 313 -8.82 -7.58 8.19
C LEU A 313 -9.93 -7.39 9.24
N ASP A 314 -9.98 -6.19 9.82
CA ASP A 314 -11.08 -5.86 10.71
C ASP A 314 -12.36 -5.60 9.91
N PRO A 315 -13.51 -6.19 10.27
CA PRO A 315 -14.78 -5.95 9.58
C PRO A 315 -15.22 -4.49 9.51
N ILE A 316 -14.79 -3.64 10.45
CA ILE A 316 -15.05 -2.20 10.38
C ILE A 316 -14.45 -1.61 9.10
N LEU A 317 -13.26 -2.04 8.71
CA LEU A 317 -12.57 -1.56 7.50
C LEU A 317 -13.38 -1.85 6.23
N THR A 318 -13.96 -3.04 6.08
CA THR A 318 -14.73 -3.39 4.87
C THR A 318 -15.96 -2.49 4.70
N ASN A 319 -16.57 -2.06 5.82
CA ASN A 319 -17.64 -1.08 5.80
C ASN A 319 -17.15 0.33 5.45
N GLU A 320 -15.97 0.73 5.95
CA GLU A 320 -15.37 2.03 5.63
C GLU A 320 -15.05 2.15 4.14
N TRP A 321 -14.61 1.07 3.48
CA TRP A 321 -14.44 1.02 2.03
C TRP A 321 -15.74 1.36 1.30
N GLN A 322 -16.84 0.70 1.69
CA GLN A 322 -18.17 0.91 1.11
C GLN A 322 -18.64 2.37 1.30
N MET A 323 -18.51 2.90 2.51
CA MET A 323 -18.95 4.26 2.84
C MET A 323 -18.25 5.32 2.00
N ILE A 324 -16.92 5.27 1.91
CA ILE A 324 -16.13 6.26 1.17
C ILE A 324 -16.31 6.06 -0.33
N GLY A 325 -16.21 4.83 -0.82
CA GLY A 325 -16.28 4.53 -2.25
C GLY A 325 -17.63 4.87 -2.85
N TRP A 326 -18.74 4.45 -2.23
CA TRP A 326 -20.08 4.78 -2.74
C TRP A 326 -20.41 6.27 -2.60
N ASN A 327 -19.88 6.96 -1.58
CA ASN A 327 -19.98 8.41 -1.52
C ASN A 327 -19.34 9.07 -2.74
N ASN A 328 -18.17 8.60 -3.17
CA ASN A 328 -17.49 9.11 -4.36
C ASN A 328 -18.31 8.90 -5.63
N VAL A 329 -18.81 7.69 -5.85
CA VAL A 329 -19.69 7.39 -6.98
C VAL A 329 -20.91 8.30 -7.01
N ASN A 330 -21.57 8.48 -5.85
CA ASN A 330 -22.75 9.33 -5.72
C ASN A 330 -22.45 10.79 -6.05
N GLU A 331 -21.43 11.38 -5.40
CA GLU A 331 -21.14 12.80 -5.55
C GLU A 331 -20.60 13.15 -6.94
N MET A 332 -19.72 12.32 -7.52
CA MET A 332 -19.20 12.57 -8.87
C MET A 332 -20.29 12.39 -9.91
N THR A 333 -21.19 11.41 -9.78
CA THR A 333 -22.35 11.22 -10.65
C THR A 333 -23.30 12.42 -10.54
N ARG A 334 -23.56 12.94 -9.34
CA ARG A 334 -24.37 14.16 -9.12
C ARG A 334 -23.76 15.40 -9.76
N MET A 335 -22.46 15.49 -9.85
CA MET A 335 -21.75 16.56 -10.56
C MET A 335 -21.73 16.36 -12.08
N GLY A 336 -22.32 15.27 -12.59
CA GLY A 336 -22.44 15.00 -14.02
C GLY A 336 -21.21 14.32 -14.64
N MET A 337 -20.27 13.83 -13.84
CA MET A 337 -19.10 13.12 -14.36
C MET A 337 -19.47 11.67 -14.69
N PRO A 338 -19.30 11.23 -15.95
CA PRO A 338 -19.64 9.86 -16.36
C PRO A 338 -18.53 8.86 -16.05
N GLY A 339 -18.86 7.58 -16.10
CA GLY A 339 -17.88 6.50 -16.04
C GLY A 339 -17.22 6.29 -14.68
N VAL A 340 -17.83 6.81 -13.60
CA VAL A 340 -17.38 6.52 -12.24
C VAL A 340 -17.85 5.14 -11.83
N PHE A 341 -16.93 4.30 -11.37
CA PHE A 341 -17.14 2.88 -11.21
C PHE A 341 -16.57 2.39 -9.87
N ALA A 342 -17.31 1.55 -9.16
CA ALA A 342 -16.99 1.20 -7.78
C ALA A 342 -16.57 -0.27 -7.56
N PHE A 343 -16.73 -1.14 -8.54
CA PHE A 343 -16.37 -2.55 -8.43
C PHE A 343 -15.11 -2.87 -9.19
N GLY A 344 -14.17 -3.50 -8.49
CA GLY A 344 -12.91 -3.97 -9.01
C GLY A 344 -13.01 -5.19 -9.90
N THR A 345 -11.96 -5.37 -10.67
CA THR A 345 -11.66 -6.61 -11.36
C THR A 345 -10.69 -7.47 -10.56
N PHE A 346 -10.26 -7.01 -9.38
CA PHE A 346 -9.41 -7.74 -8.46
C PHE A 346 -10.06 -7.83 -7.07
N ASP A 347 -9.66 -8.85 -6.31
CA ASP A 347 -10.09 -9.05 -4.94
C ASP A 347 -9.23 -8.24 -3.95
N THR A 348 -9.69 -8.18 -2.70
CA THR A 348 -8.97 -7.54 -1.59
C THR A 348 -8.38 -8.58 -0.64
N TRP A 349 -7.88 -9.67 -1.19
CA TRP A 349 -7.34 -10.81 -0.47
C TRP A 349 -5.83 -10.74 -0.21
N SER A 350 -5.03 -10.44 -1.25
CA SER A 350 -3.58 -10.36 -1.11
C SER A 350 -3.14 -9.14 -0.29
N PRO A 351 -2.28 -9.30 0.73
CA PRO A 351 -1.76 -8.18 1.52
C PRO A 351 -0.57 -7.48 0.85
N GLY A 352 -0.26 -7.81 -0.42
CA GLY A 352 0.93 -7.31 -1.11
C GLY A 352 0.80 -5.91 -1.71
N TYR A 353 -0.42 -5.42 -1.94
CA TYR A 353 -0.62 -4.08 -2.51
C TYR A 353 -0.19 -2.98 -1.55
N LEU A 354 0.39 -1.89 -2.09
CA LEU A 354 0.84 -0.76 -1.27
C LEU A 354 -0.26 -0.21 -0.36
N MET A 355 -1.49 -0.12 -0.86
CA MET A 355 -2.63 0.35 -0.07
C MET A 355 -2.90 -0.52 1.17
N PHE A 356 -2.56 -1.83 1.14
CA PHE A 356 -2.78 -2.74 2.26
C PHE A 356 -1.91 -2.43 3.48
N ILE A 357 -0.88 -1.59 3.34
CA ILE A 357 -0.20 -1.01 4.51
C ILE A 357 -1.23 -0.44 5.49
N ALA A 358 -2.19 0.35 5.00
CA ALA A 358 -3.24 0.89 5.87
C ALA A 358 -4.17 -0.21 6.40
N ALA A 359 -4.65 -1.11 5.54
CA ALA A 359 -5.61 -2.13 5.91
C ALA A 359 -5.12 -3.04 7.06
N THR A 360 -3.85 -3.42 7.01
CA THR A 360 -3.24 -4.31 8.00
C THR A 360 -2.69 -3.59 9.23
N HIS A 361 -2.65 -2.24 9.20
CA HIS A 361 -2.24 -1.38 10.32
C HIS A 361 -3.41 -0.53 10.86
N ASN A 362 -4.62 -1.10 10.87
CA ASN A 362 -5.85 -0.51 11.43
C ASN A 362 -6.37 0.75 10.74
N GLY A 363 -5.81 1.12 9.58
CA GLY A 363 -6.26 2.25 8.77
C GLY A 363 -7.30 1.86 7.72
N ILE A 364 -7.40 2.70 6.71
CA ILE A 364 -8.30 2.57 5.56
C ILE A 364 -7.45 2.61 4.30
N SER A 365 -7.41 1.52 3.56
CA SER A 365 -6.80 1.47 2.25
C SER A 365 -7.76 1.98 1.18
N ARG A 366 -7.24 2.77 0.24
CA ARG A 366 -8.01 3.30 -0.88
C ARG A 366 -7.19 3.21 -2.15
N LEU A 367 -7.86 3.10 -3.29
CA LEU A 367 -7.22 3.08 -4.58
C LEU A 367 -8.15 3.71 -5.62
N TYR A 368 -7.58 4.53 -6.51
CA TYR A 368 -8.24 4.94 -7.74
C TYR A 368 -7.52 4.37 -8.95
N GLU A 369 -8.30 3.90 -9.90
CA GLU A 369 -7.84 3.58 -11.24
C GLU A 369 -8.43 4.59 -12.22
N THR A 370 -7.64 5.49 -12.78
CA THR A 370 -8.09 6.35 -13.86
C THR A 370 -7.84 5.72 -15.23
N PHE A 371 -8.42 6.28 -16.26
CA PHE A 371 -8.23 5.80 -17.63
C PHE A 371 -6.81 6.11 -18.11
N GLY A 372 -6.00 5.07 -18.31
CA GLY A 372 -4.56 5.19 -18.52
C GLY A 372 -4.16 5.61 -19.94
N ASN A 373 -3.09 6.39 -20.05
CA ASN A 373 -2.46 6.79 -21.30
C ASN A 373 -1.14 6.03 -21.62
N GLY A 374 -0.82 4.99 -20.85
CA GLY A 374 0.34 4.13 -21.11
C GLY A 374 1.69 4.87 -21.09
N GLY A 375 1.88 5.78 -20.14
CA GLY A 375 3.11 6.56 -20.00
C GLY A 375 3.25 7.69 -21.05
N SER A 376 2.14 8.18 -21.58
CA SER A 376 2.08 9.29 -22.54
C SER A 376 1.29 10.47 -21.98
N ALA A 377 1.65 11.68 -22.40
CA ALA A 377 0.85 12.89 -22.20
C ALA A 377 0.04 13.27 -23.46
N ASP A 378 0.02 12.42 -24.47
CA ASP A 378 -0.72 12.70 -25.69
C ASP A 378 -2.21 12.47 -25.45
N THR A 379 -3.04 13.23 -26.15
CA THR A 379 -4.46 12.97 -26.23
C THR A 379 -4.70 11.79 -27.17
N VAL A 380 -5.42 10.79 -26.69
CA VAL A 380 -5.62 9.51 -27.41
C VAL A 380 -7.10 9.20 -27.58
N ASP A 381 -7.44 8.57 -28.70
CA ASP A 381 -8.75 7.99 -28.92
C ASP A 381 -8.79 6.58 -28.32
N ARG A 382 -9.81 6.30 -27.51
CA ARG A 382 -9.95 5.05 -26.78
C ARG A 382 -11.33 4.43 -27.01
N THR A 383 -11.33 3.15 -27.30
CA THR A 383 -12.54 2.33 -27.38
C THR A 383 -12.57 1.39 -26.20
N LEU A 384 -13.66 1.41 -25.45
CA LEU A 384 -13.88 0.49 -24.34
C LEU A 384 -14.50 -0.80 -24.84
N SER A 385 -14.21 -1.90 -24.13
CA SER A 385 -14.80 -3.19 -24.46
C SER A 385 -16.33 -3.22 -24.24
N PRO A 386 -17.07 -4.07 -24.94
CA PRO A 386 -18.50 -4.22 -24.68
C PRO A 386 -18.85 -4.56 -23.23
N ASN A 387 -17.98 -5.30 -22.53
CA ASN A 387 -18.18 -5.63 -21.13
C ASN A 387 -18.11 -4.40 -20.22
N GLU A 388 -17.18 -3.46 -20.51
CA GLU A 388 -17.02 -2.21 -19.75
C GLU A 388 -18.11 -1.19 -20.08
N THR A 389 -18.70 -1.26 -21.27
CA THR A 389 -19.76 -0.35 -21.72
C THR A 389 -21.17 -0.94 -21.58
N SER A 390 -21.31 -2.22 -21.21
CA SER A 390 -22.61 -2.82 -20.99
C SER A 390 -23.36 -2.15 -19.84
N ARG A 391 -24.66 -1.93 -20.07
CA ARG A 391 -25.50 -1.27 -19.09
C ARG A 391 -25.89 -2.24 -17.97
N THR A 392 -25.18 -2.15 -16.82
CA THR A 392 -25.51 -2.88 -15.60
C THR A 392 -25.56 -1.88 -14.44
N TRP A 393 -26.25 -2.21 -13.36
CA TRP A 393 -26.47 -1.30 -12.24
C TRP A 393 -25.19 -0.94 -11.45
N TYR A 394 -24.10 -1.69 -11.58
CA TYR A 394 -22.81 -1.46 -10.91
C TYR A 394 -21.67 -1.13 -11.88
N ARG A 395 -21.94 -1.00 -13.17
CA ARG A 395 -20.98 -0.62 -14.20
C ARG A 395 -21.05 0.89 -14.49
N GLN A 396 -20.14 1.37 -15.31
CA GLN A 396 -20.09 2.77 -15.72
C GLN A 396 -21.47 3.27 -16.20
N ASN A 397 -21.92 4.39 -15.68
CA ASN A 397 -23.21 4.97 -16.04
C ASN A 397 -23.10 6.51 -16.21
N PRO A 398 -23.33 7.08 -17.41
CA PRO A 398 -23.67 6.37 -18.66
C PRO A 398 -22.48 5.62 -19.25
N PRO A 399 -22.73 4.56 -20.04
CA PRO A 399 -21.67 3.89 -20.79
C PRO A 399 -21.15 4.81 -21.90
N LEU A 400 -19.81 4.87 -22.05
CA LEU A 400 -19.12 5.63 -23.06
C LEU A 400 -18.23 4.68 -23.88
N PRO A 401 -18.74 4.11 -25.00
CA PRO A 401 -17.98 3.12 -25.77
C PRO A 401 -16.76 3.69 -26.48
N PHE A 402 -16.73 4.99 -26.66
CA PHE A 402 -15.63 5.70 -27.29
C PHE A 402 -15.38 7.02 -26.56
N VAL A 403 -14.12 7.35 -26.31
CA VAL A 403 -13.71 8.63 -25.70
C VAL A 403 -12.42 9.13 -26.33
N LYS A 404 -12.30 10.43 -26.43
CA LYS A 404 -11.02 11.10 -26.60
C LYS A 404 -10.49 11.45 -25.22
N TRP A 405 -9.33 10.93 -24.85
CA TRP A 405 -8.81 11.05 -23.48
C TRP A 405 -7.48 11.80 -23.45
N SER A 406 -7.41 12.85 -22.67
CA SER A 406 -6.21 13.64 -22.40
C SER A 406 -5.70 13.42 -20.98
N LEU A 407 -4.42 13.72 -20.73
CA LEU A 407 -3.87 13.72 -19.38
C LEU A 407 -4.59 14.71 -18.46
N ARG A 408 -5.17 15.78 -19.02
CA ARG A 408 -5.99 16.72 -18.25
C ARG A 408 -7.25 16.06 -17.69
N ASN A 409 -7.85 15.14 -18.42
CA ASN A 409 -9.01 14.38 -17.93
C ASN A 409 -8.64 13.53 -16.70
N ASN A 410 -7.45 12.88 -16.68
CA ASN A 410 -6.95 12.20 -15.48
C ASN A 410 -6.91 13.17 -14.30
N ASN A 411 -6.28 14.34 -14.48
CA ASN A 411 -6.19 15.35 -13.43
C ASN A 411 -7.56 15.76 -12.89
N ASN A 412 -8.55 15.94 -13.77
CA ASN A 412 -9.90 16.33 -13.35
C ASN A 412 -10.59 15.26 -12.52
N TYR A 413 -10.48 13.99 -12.94
CA TYR A 413 -11.10 12.86 -12.23
C TYR A 413 -10.41 12.57 -10.89
N GLU A 414 -9.08 12.46 -10.88
CA GLU A 414 -8.31 12.21 -9.67
C GLU A 414 -8.56 13.27 -8.61
N GLN A 415 -8.41 14.54 -8.98
CA GLN A 415 -8.65 15.64 -8.05
C GLN A 415 -10.09 15.67 -7.53
N THR A 416 -11.08 15.51 -8.43
CA THR A 416 -12.48 15.50 -8.01
C THR A 416 -12.76 14.38 -7.02
N GLY A 417 -12.33 13.15 -7.33
CA GLY A 417 -12.50 12.00 -6.43
C GLY A 417 -11.80 12.18 -5.09
N LEU A 418 -10.56 12.69 -5.10
CA LEU A 418 -9.79 12.96 -3.88
C LEU A 418 -10.45 14.06 -3.03
N LEU A 419 -10.90 15.16 -3.63
CA LEU A 419 -11.58 16.25 -2.93
C LEU A 419 -12.91 15.79 -2.32
N VAL A 420 -13.65 14.91 -3.01
CA VAL A 420 -14.87 14.29 -2.47
C VAL A 420 -14.55 13.40 -1.28
N SER A 421 -13.53 12.53 -1.38
CA SER A 421 -13.09 11.68 -0.26
C SER A 421 -12.60 12.48 0.93
N LEU A 422 -11.79 13.51 0.70
CA LEU A 422 -11.25 14.38 1.74
C LEU A 422 -12.37 15.15 2.46
N ASN A 423 -13.34 15.68 1.72
CA ASN A 423 -14.47 16.39 2.34
C ASN A 423 -15.38 15.43 3.12
N TYR A 424 -15.57 14.20 2.64
CA TYR A 424 -16.32 13.19 3.37
C TYR A 424 -15.63 12.82 4.69
N LEU A 425 -14.29 12.64 4.65
CA LEU A 425 -13.51 12.42 5.85
C LEU A 425 -13.56 13.62 6.81
N ALA A 426 -13.48 14.85 6.31
CA ALA A 426 -13.58 16.08 7.12
C ALA A 426 -14.90 16.15 7.87
N ASN A 427 -16.01 15.90 7.16
CA ASN A 427 -17.37 15.93 7.72
C ASN A 427 -17.61 14.82 8.75
N ASN A 428 -16.95 13.68 8.60
CA ASN A 428 -17.12 12.50 9.44
C ASN A 428 -15.87 12.18 10.29
N ARG A 429 -14.98 13.16 10.53
CA ARG A 429 -13.67 12.93 11.14
C ARG A 429 -13.72 12.23 12.49
N VAL A 430 -14.68 12.61 13.33
CA VAL A 430 -14.84 12.01 14.67
C VAL A 430 -15.20 10.54 14.54
N TYR A 431 -16.09 10.19 13.61
CA TYR A 431 -16.47 8.80 13.33
C TYR A 431 -15.28 7.95 12.86
N PHE A 432 -14.51 8.44 11.89
CA PHE A 432 -13.36 7.70 11.38
C PHE A 432 -12.21 7.60 12.37
N LEU A 433 -11.96 8.63 13.17
CA LEU A 433 -10.97 8.57 14.24
C LEU A 433 -11.41 7.62 15.36
N ARG A 434 -12.71 7.56 15.66
CA ARG A 434 -13.25 6.58 16.59
C ARG A 434 -13.09 5.15 16.05
N ASN A 435 -13.40 4.91 14.79
CA ASN A 435 -13.19 3.62 14.14
C ASN A 435 -11.70 3.21 14.13
N PHE A 436 -10.80 4.16 13.93
CA PHE A 436 -9.37 3.90 14.00
C PHE A 436 -8.94 3.39 15.38
N TYR A 437 -9.43 4.04 16.44
CA TYR A 437 -9.26 3.55 17.81
C TYR A 437 -9.91 2.18 18.03
N ASP A 438 -11.14 1.98 17.59
CA ASP A 438 -11.85 0.72 17.80
C ASP A 438 -11.16 -0.44 17.08
N LYS A 439 -10.68 -0.25 15.84
CA LYS A 439 -9.87 -1.24 15.13
C LYS A 439 -8.57 -1.57 15.88
N SER A 440 -7.87 -0.56 16.40
CA SER A 440 -6.65 -0.75 17.20
C SER A 440 -6.93 -1.52 18.50
N LYS A 441 -7.99 -1.13 19.23
CA LYS A 441 -8.46 -1.82 20.43
C LYS A 441 -8.83 -3.27 20.16
N ARG A 442 -9.56 -3.54 19.07
CA ARG A 442 -9.95 -4.89 18.62
C ARG A 442 -8.72 -5.73 18.26
N SER A 443 -7.75 -5.15 17.55
CA SER A 443 -6.49 -5.83 17.22
C SER A 443 -5.70 -6.26 18.44
N ILE A 444 -5.74 -5.48 19.53
CA ILE A 444 -5.10 -5.83 20.80
C ILE A 444 -5.91 -6.87 21.58
N THR A 445 -7.23 -6.70 21.65
CA THR A 445 -8.08 -7.57 22.48
C THR A 445 -8.30 -8.95 21.86
N LYS A 446 -8.19 -9.08 20.53
CA LYS A 446 -8.39 -10.35 19.81
C LYS A 446 -7.50 -11.50 20.34
N ALA A 447 -6.31 -11.20 20.83
CA ALA A 447 -5.42 -12.19 21.43
C ALA A 447 -6.07 -13.03 22.55
N LYS A 448 -7.04 -12.44 23.25
CA LYS A 448 -7.76 -13.07 24.35
C LYS A 448 -9.19 -13.49 24.02
N THR A 449 -9.75 -12.97 22.92
CA THR A 449 -11.17 -13.18 22.55
C THR A 449 -11.35 -14.09 21.33
N GLU A 450 -10.48 -13.94 20.32
CA GLU A 450 -10.56 -14.64 19.04
C GLU A 450 -9.35 -15.55 18.80
N GLY A 451 -8.20 -15.19 19.38
CA GLY A 451 -6.90 -15.82 19.16
C GLY A 451 -6.32 -15.48 17.76
N PRO A 452 -5.08 -15.94 17.50
CA PRO A 452 -4.19 -16.56 18.47
C PRO A 452 -3.73 -15.59 19.56
N ALA A 453 -3.28 -16.12 20.71
CA ALA A 453 -2.66 -15.33 21.77
C ALA A 453 -1.23 -14.91 21.38
N ALA A 454 -0.51 -15.80 20.68
CA ALA A 454 0.83 -15.51 20.15
C ALA A 454 1.20 -16.48 19.02
N TYR A 455 2.24 -16.09 18.26
CA TYR A 455 3.05 -17.02 17.48
C TYR A 455 4.40 -17.22 18.17
N VAL A 456 4.84 -18.48 18.25
CA VAL A 456 6.12 -18.84 18.84
C VAL A 456 7.04 -19.42 17.77
N LEU A 457 8.22 -18.81 17.61
CA LEU A 457 9.28 -19.29 16.74
C LEU A 457 10.34 -19.95 17.65
N PRO A 458 10.49 -21.29 17.62
CA PRO A 458 11.34 -22.01 18.57
C PRO A 458 12.83 -21.67 18.41
N ALA A 459 13.55 -21.53 19.53
CA ALA A 459 15.00 -21.39 19.50
C ALA A 459 15.72 -22.68 19.05
N SER A 460 15.01 -23.81 19.02
CA SER A 460 15.48 -25.10 18.51
C SER A 460 15.29 -25.24 16.97
N ASP A 461 14.81 -24.23 16.28
CA ASP A 461 14.73 -24.27 14.82
C ASP A 461 16.12 -24.44 14.21
N SER A 462 16.22 -25.27 13.18
CA SER A 462 17.49 -25.50 12.49
C SER A 462 17.92 -24.32 11.60
N ARG A 463 16.96 -23.49 11.14
CA ARG A 463 17.17 -22.38 10.20
C ARG A 463 17.13 -21.03 10.90
N LEU A 464 18.04 -20.82 11.85
CA LEU A 464 18.06 -19.59 12.66
C LEU A 464 18.33 -18.32 11.81
N GLY A 465 19.04 -18.44 10.70
CA GLY A 465 19.25 -17.33 9.75
C GLY A 465 17.93 -16.89 9.10
N SER A 466 17.20 -17.84 8.49
CA SER A 466 15.88 -17.57 7.89
C SER A 466 14.87 -17.11 8.94
N GLN A 467 14.92 -17.66 10.16
CA GLN A 467 14.07 -17.21 11.27
C GLN A 467 14.34 -15.73 11.60
N ALA A 468 15.60 -15.32 11.65
CA ALA A 468 15.96 -13.93 11.91
C ALA A 468 15.54 -13.00 10.76
N GLU A 469 15.58 -13.48 9.50
CA GLU A 469 15.09 -12.71 8.35
C GLU A 469 13.58 -12.49 8.43
N LEU A 470 12.81 -13.53 8.72
CA LEU A 470 11.37 -13.41 8.93
C LEU A 470 11.03 -12.44 10.08
N LEU A 471 11.76 -12.53 11.19
CA LEU A 471 11.58 -11.60 12.32
C LEU A 471 11.90 -10.15 11.93
N ARG A 472 12.90 -9.91 11.06
CA ARG A 472 13.20 -8.56 10.54
C ARG A 472 12.08 -8.02 9.64
N VAL A 473 11.46 -8.88 8.82
CA VAL A 473 10.28 -8.47 8.04
C VAL A 473 9.16 -8.02 8.99
N LEU A 474 8.86 -8.79 10.04
CA LEU A 474 7.86 -8.42 11.03
C LEU A 474 8.23 -7.11 11.76
N GLN A 475 9.51 -6.91 12.10
CA GLN A 475 9.98 -5.66 12.71
C GLN A 475 9.83 -4.45 11.76
N LYS A 476 10.07 -4.61 10.46
CA LYS A 476 9.77 -3.57 9.46
C LYS A 476 8.28 -3.23 9.45
N GLN A 477 7.41 -4.22 9.56
CA GLN A 477 5.95 -4.05 9.73
C GLN A 477 5.54 -3.50 11.10
N LYS A 478 6.51 -3.12 11.94
CA LYS A 478 6.30 -2.60 13.32
C LYS A 478 5.62 -3.57 14.26
N VAL A 479 5.70 -4.86 13.98
CA VAL A 479 5.26 -5.92 14.87
C VAL A 479 6.22 -6.04 16.06
N GLU A 480 5.67 -6.02 17.27
CA GLU A 480 6.43 -6.20 18.51
C GLU A 480 6.78 -7.67 18.70
N ILE A 481 8.05 -7.92 18.98
CA ILE A 481 8.60 -9.26 19.18
C ILE A 481 9.25 -9.32 20.56
N SER A 482 9.04 -10.41 21.30
CA SER A 482 9.71 -10.71 22.55
C SER A 482 10.53 -11.98 22.44
N ARG A 483 11.50 -12.15 23.35
CA ARG A 483 12.33 -13.35 23.46
C ARG A 483 12.16 -13.96 24.84
N ALA A 484 11.84 -15.26 24.89
CA ALA A 484 11.69 -15.98 26.12
C ALA A 484 13.01 -16.06 26.93
N THR A 485 12.97 -15.72 28.21
CA THR A 485 14.12 -15.73 29.10
C THR A 485 14.24 -17.05 29.88
N ALA A 486 13.17 -17.85 29.93
CA ALA A 486 13.11 -19.19 30.54
C ALA A 486 12.32 -20.14 29.62
N PRO A 487 12.50 -21.45 29.74
CA PRO A 487 11.63 -22.43 29.09
C PRO A 487 10.17 -22.25 29.56
N PHE A 488 9.22 -22.51 28.67
CA PHE A 488 7.79 -22.45 28.98
C PHE A 488 7.00 -23.52 28.22
N SER A 489 5.81 -23.85 28.70
CA SER A 489 4.91 -24.83 28.07
C SER A 489 3.54 -24.26 27.88
N VAL A 490 2.92 -24.57 26.76
CA VAL A 490 1.56 -24.13 26.39
C VAL A 490 0.80 -25.24 25.69
N GLN A 491 -0.53 -25.11 25.66
CA GLN A 491 -1.39 -26.02 24.92
C GLN A 491 -1.45 -25.53 23.44
N VAL A 492 -1.20 -26.45 22.51
CA VAL A 492 -1.33 -26.19 21.07
C VAL A 492 -2.25 -27.23 20.42
N PRO A 493 -2.99 -26.88 19.34
CA PRO A 493 -3.77 -27.87 18.60
C PRO A 493 -2.85 -28.92 17.96
N VAL A 494 -3.22 -30.19 18.10
CA VAL A 494 -2.53 -31.29 17.40
C VAL A 494 -2.76 -31.12 15.91
N ARG A 495 -1.68 -30.93 15.14
CA ARG A 495 -1.73 -30.94 13.68
C ARG A 495 -2.07 -32.36 13.22
N ARG A 496 -3.28 -32.58 12.70
CA ARG A 496 -3.53 -33.76 11.89
C ARG A 496 -2.78 -33.62 10.58
N PRO A 497 -2.02 -34.63 10.11
CA PRO A 497 -1.53 -34.63 8.74
C PRO A 497 -2.71 -34.36 7.83
N ALA A 498 -2.56 -33.43 6.90
CA ALA A 498 -3.58 -33.21 5.87
C ALA A 498 -3.82 -34.54 5.19
N GLY A 499 -4.93 -35.19 5.52
CA GLY A 499 -5.38 -36.39 4.85
C GLY A 499 -5.52 -36.04 3.38
N GLY A 500 -4.81 -36.79 2.53
CA GLY A 500 -4.69 -36.51 1.11
C GLY A 500 -6.04 -36.30 0.45
N ALA A 501 -6.38 -35.04 0.25
CA ALA A 501 -7.38 -34.66 -0.72
C ALA A 501 -6.77 -35.00 -2.09
N GLY A 502 -7.44 -35.87 -2.82
CA GLY A 502 -6.97 -36.52 -4.02
C GLY A 502 -6.32 -35.54 -4.98
N ARG A 503 -5.10 -35.87 -5.39
CA ARG A 503 -4.41 -35.29 -6.53
C ARG A 503 -5.27 -35.50 -7.78
N GLY A 504 -6.00 -34.44 -8.19
CA GLY A 504 -6.45 -34.32 -9.57
C GLY A 504 -5.22 -33.95 -10.41
N ALA A 505 -4.74 -34.94 -11.16
CA ALA A 505 -3.69 -34.74 -12.14
C ALA A 505 -4.23 -33.86 -13.29
N GLY A 506 -3.68 -32.69 -13.47
CA GLY A 506 -3.87 -31.84 -14.64
C GLY A 506 -2.55 -31.15 -14.93
N GLY A 507 -1.88 -31.68 -15.97
CA GLY A 507 -0.56 -31.25 -16.35
C GLY A 507 -0.53 -29.93 -17.10
N GLY A 508 0.55 -29.25 -16.92
CA GLY A 508 1.45 -28.60 -17.83
C GLY A 508 0.97 -27.53 -18.78
N GLY A 509 1.71 -26.44 -18.80
CA GLY A 509 1.88 -25.61 -19.96
C GLY A 509 1.94 -24.14 -19.65
N GLY A 510 3.15 -23.59 -19.54
CA GLY A 510 3.40 -22.17 -19.45
C GLY A 510 2.99 -21.41 -20.70
N GLY A 511 2.76 -20.13 -20.56
CA GLY A 511 2.57 -19.19 -21.65
C GLY A 511 1.96 -17.91 -21.15
N GLY A 512 2.83 -16.90 -20.96
CA GLY A 512 2.39 -15.53 -20.73
C GLY A 512 1.54 -15.02 -21.89
N GLY A 513 0.45 -14.37 -21.58
CA GLY A 513 -0.39 -13.72 -22.58
C GLY A 513 -1.32 -12.73 -21.89
N ALA A 514 -1.33 -11.52 -22.41
CA ALA A 514 -2.05 -10.36 -21.99
C ALA A 514 -3.54 -10.61 -21.69
N ALA A 515 -4.02 -9.84 -20.73
CA ALA A 515 -5.37 -9.75 -20.25
C ALA A 515 -6.43 -9.78 -21.37
N GLY A 516 -7.31 -10.78 -21.32
CA GLY A 516 -8.57 -10.78 -22.01
C GLY A 516 -9.70 -11.03 -21.00
N ALA A 517 -10.54 -10.02 -20.81
CA ALA A 517 -11.71 -10.11 -19.97
C ALA A 517 -12.66 -11.20 -20.46
N GLY A 518 -12.85 -12.25 -19.67
CA GLY A 518 -13.81 -13.31 -19.92
C GLY A 518 -15.08 -13.07 -19.12
N GLY A 519 -16.22 -12.98 -19.82
CA GLY A 519 -17.53 -12.72 -19.26
C GLY A 519 -18.04 -13.88 -18.41
N GLY A 520 -18.59 -13.54 -17.25
CA GLY A 520 -19.37 -14.41 -16.40
C GLY A 520 -20.75 -14.69 -17.00
N ALA A 521 -21.10 -15.98 -17.13
CA ALA A 521 -22.43 -16.41 -17.49
C ALA A 521 -23.39 -16.31 -16.29
N PRO A 522 -24.70 -16.08 -16.52
CA PRO A 522 -25.66 -15.88 -15.44
C PRO A 522 -26.00 -17.23 -14.74
N ALA A 523 -25.94 -17.20 -13.41
CA ALA A 523 -26.41 -18.30 -12.59
C ALA A 523 -27.94 -18.47 -12.67
N GLY A 524 -28.35 -19.57 -13.23
CA GLY A 524 -29.74 -20.00 -13.23
C GLY A 524 -30.17 -20.45 -11.84
N GLN A 525 -31.35 -19.98 -11.42
CA GLN A 525 -32.05 -20.41 -10.21
C GLN A 525 -32.40 -21.90 -10.28
N ALA A 526 -31.93 -22.68 -9.32
CA ALA A 526 -32.52 -23.98 -9.00
C ALA A 526 -33.04 -23.91 -7.56
N ALA A 527 -34.36 -23.79 -7.45
CA ALA A 527 -35.07 -24.00 -6.20
C ALA A 527 -35.14 -25.49 -5.88
N GLY A 528 -34.51 -25.93 -4.81
CA GLY A 528 -34.62 -27.28 -4.27
C GLY A 528 -34.78 -27.21 -2.76
N GLN A 529 -35.99 -27.43 -2.26
CA GLN A 529 -36.27 -27.61 -0.84
C GLN A 529 -35.64 -28.93 -0.35
N GLY A 530 -34.83 -28.88 0.66
CA GLY A 530 -34.25 -30.04 1.32
C GLY A 530 -33.79 -29.70 2.74
N ALA A 531 -34.56 -30.20 3.69
CA ALA A 531 -34.36 -30.35 5.14
C ALA A 531 -33.13 -29.71 5.80
N ASN A 532 -33.38 -28.77 6.72
CA ASN A 532 -32.48 -28.26 7.75
C ASN A 532 -31.91 -29.40 8.63
N ALA A 533 -30.73 -29.88 8.26
CA ALA A 533 -29.85 -30.53 9.20
C ALA A 533 -28.64 -29.57 9.34
N GLN A 534 -28.60 -28.86 10.46
CA GLN A 534 -27.43 -28.06 10.86
C GLN A 534 -26.22 -29.01 10.90
N PRO A 535 -25.12 -28.72 10.16
CA PRO A 535 -23.94 -29.58 10.25
C PRO A 535 -23.50 -29.68 11.72
N PRO A 536 -23.09 -30.86 12.19
CA PRO A 536 -22.60 -30.99 13.55
C PRO A 536 -21.46 -30.01 13.77
N ALA A 537 -21.51 -29.31 14.89
CA ALA A 537 -20.44 -28.38 15.30
C ALA A 537 -19.08 -29.10 15.17
N PRO A 538 -18.07 -28.47 14.57
CA PRO A 538 -16.75 -29.06 14.44
C PRO A 538 -16.26 -29.54 15.83
N ALA A 539 -15.82 -30.80 15.93
CA ALA A 539 -15.27 -31.32 17.15
C ALA A 539 -14.10 -30.43 17.59
N ALA A 540 -14.06 -30.09 18.87
CA ALA A 540 -12.97 -29.29 19.42
C ALA A 540 -11.60 -29.93 19.06
N PRO A 541 -10.61 -29.15 18.62
CA PRO A 541 -9.32 -29.69 18.25
C PRO A 541 -8.67 -30.40 19.46
N GLN A 542 -8.07 -31.56 19.22
CA GLN A 542 -7.25 -32.21 20.24
C GLN A 542 -6.06 -31.29 20.54
N MET A 543 -5.78 -31.10 21.84
CA MET A 543 -4.69 -30.23 22.31
C MET A 543 -3.56 -31.09 22.83
N GLU A 544 -2.33 -30.66 22.61
CA GLU A 544 -1.11 -31.24 23.20
C GLU A 544 -0.32 -30.15 23.93
N THR A 545 0.40 -30.58 24.97
CA THR A 545 1.36 -29.71 25.66
C THR A 545 2.64 -29.62 24.83
N ARG A 546 3.04 -28.41 24.43
CA ARG A 546 4.30 -28.17 23.73
C ARG A 546 5.22 -27.33 24.60
N GLU A 547 6.47 -27.77 24.73
CA GLU A 547 7.51 -27.05 25.42
C GLU A 547 8.37 -26.24 24.44
N PHE A 548 8.75 -25.06 24.88
CA PHE A 548 9.62 -24.15 24.12
C PHE A 548 10.83 -23.79 24.98
N PRO A 549 12.06 -23.90 24.46
CA PRO A 549 13.26 -23.55 25.20
C PRO A 549 13.38 -22.04 25.40
N ALA A 550 14.16 -21.64 26.41
CA ALA A 550 14.63 -20.27 26.54
C ALA A 550 15.28 -19.81 25.25
N GLY A 551 15.10 -18.51 24.86
CA GLY A 551 15.59 -17.97 23.61
C GLY A 551 14.60 -18.06 22.46
N SER A 552 13.49 -18.80 22.59
CA SER A 552 12.40 -18.79 21.59
C SER A 552 11.81 -17.39 21.43
N TYR A 553 11.46 -17.01 20.20
CA TYR A 553 10.81 -15.73 19.95
C TYR A 553 9.30 -15.86 20.09
N ILE A 554 8.68 -14.84 20.65
CA ILE A 554 7.24 -14.77 20.91
C ILE A 554 6.71 -13.49 20.25
N VAL A 555 5.87 -13.64 19.23
CA VAL A 555 5.10 -12.55 18.63
C VAL A 555 3.75 -12.53 19.36
N ARG A 556 3.64 -11.68 20.37
CA ARG A 556 2.39 -11.48 21.12
C ARG A 556 1.35 -10.86 20.23
N MET A 557 0.11 -11.31 20.33
CA MET A 557 -0.97 -10.79 19.49
C MET A 557 -1.79 -9.70 20.19
N ASP A 558 -1.52 -9.40 21.46
CA ASP A 558 -2.11 -8.27 22.20
C ASP A 558 -1.36 -6.96 21.92
N GLN A 559 -1.20 -6.67 20.63
CA GLN A 559 -0.52 -5.48 20.11
C GLN A 559 -1.30 -4.85 18.96
N PRO A 560 -1.09 -3.54 18.65
CA PRO A 560 -1.87 -2.82 17.63
C PRO A 560 -1.77 -3.44 16.24
N TYR A 561 -0.59 -3.92 15.83
CA TYR A 561 -0.35 -4.45 14.49
C TYR A 561 -0.38 -6.00 14.44
N SER A 562 -1.23 -6.60 15.28
CA SER A 562 -1.42 -8.06 15.30
C SER A 562 -2.01 -8.58 13.98
N ARG A 563 -2.78 -7.78 13.24
CA ARG A 563 -3.41 -8.23 12.00
C ARG A 563 -2.41 -8.49 10.89
N ILE A 564 -1.38 -7.65 10.71
CA ILE A 564 -0.31 -7.95 9.77
C ILE A 564 0.52 -9.16 10.22
N ALA A 565 0.74 -9.32 11.52
CA ALA A 565 1.41 -10.51 12.04
C ALA A 565 0.61 -11.79 11.72
N ASP A 566 -0.71 -11.80 11.92
CA ASP A 566 -1.58 -12.92 11.52
C ASP A 566 -1.50 -13.18 10.02
N ALA A 567 -1.67 -12.13 9.20
CA ALA A 567 -1.68 -12.26 7.75
C ALA A 567 -0.40 -12.93 7.23
N LEU A 568 0.76 -12.63 7.82
CA LEU A 568 2.05 -13.15 7.37
C LEU A 568 2.45 -14.48 8.02
N LEU A 569 2.01 -14.75 9.24
CA LEU A 569 2.44 -15.94 10.03
C LEU A 569 1.45 -17.10 9.99
N ASP A 570 0.17 -16.85 9.70
CA ASP A 570 -0.81 -17.93 9.52
C ASP A 570 -0.84 -18.37 8.05
N TYR A 571 -1.49 -19.51 7.80
CA TYR A 571 -1.70 -19.98 6.44
C TYR A 571 -2.64 -19.04 5.70
N GLN A 572 -2.25 -18.65 4.48
CA GLN A 572 -3.18 -18.00 3.59
C GLN A 572 -4.34 -18.96 3.30
N TYR A 573 -5.55 -18.43 3.34
CA TYR A 573 -6.76 -19.22 3.22
C TYR A 573 -7.59 -18.76 2.05
N TRP A 574 -7.99 -19.71 1.23
CA TRP A 574 -8.96 -19.54 0.16
C TRP A 574 -10.08 -20.57 0.35
N ALA A 575 -11.33 -20.13 0.44
CA ALA A 575 -12.45 -21.04 0.69
C ALA A 575 -12.65 -21.97 -0.52
N PRO A 576 -12.71 -23.30 -0.32
CA PRO A 576 -12.87 -24.25 -1.44
C PRO A 576 -14.15 -24.07 -2.25
N ASN A 577 -15.17 -23.44 -1.66
CA ASN A 577 -16.48 -23.15 -2.27
C ASN A 577 -16.66 -21.66 -2.60
N ASP A 578 -15.56 -20.90 -2.69
CA ASP A 578 -15.63 -19.52 -3.09
C ASP A 578 -16.17 -19.40 -4.53
N PRO A 579 -17.09 -18.47 -4.82
CA PRO A 579 -17.59 -18.25 -6.18
C PRO A 579 -16.50 -17.86 -7.18
N GLN A 580 -15.46 -17.20 -6.72
CA GLN A 580 -14.25 -16.92 -7.48
C GLN A 580 -13.35 -18.15 -7.46
N SER A 581 -13.09 -18.75 -8.62
CA SER A 581 -12.34 -20.00 -8.73
C SER A 581 -10.84 -19.84 -8.51
N THR A 582 -10.30 -18.65 -8.77
CA THR A 582 -8.89 -18.30 -8.63
C THR A 582 -8.79 -16.89 -8.05
N PRO A 583 -7.78 -16.58 -7.22
CA PRO A 583 -7.50 -15.21 -6.81
C PRO A 583 -7.10 -14.37 -8.02
N TYR A 584 -7.28 -13.05 -7.90
CA TYR A 584 -6.74 -12.08 -8.86
C TYR A 584 -5.21 -12.22 -8.96
N ASP A 585 -4.58 -12.43 -7.81
CA ASP A 585 -3.13 -12.52 -7.67
C ASP A 585 -2.79 -13.78 -6.87
N ASP A 586 -2.01 -14.68 -7.45
CA ASP A 586 -1.61 -15.96 -6.87
C ASP A 586 -0.32 -15.89 -6.02
N THR A 587 0.03 -14.69 -5.55
CA THR A 587 1.18 -14.46 -4.68
C THR A 587 1.07 -15.24 -3.36
N GLY A 588 2.12 -15.97 -3.02
CA GLY A 588 2.21 -16.69 -1.75
C GLY A 588 2.74 -15.81 -0.62
N TRP A 589 2.07 -15.81 0.55
CA TRP A 589 2.50 -15.04 1.73
C TRP A 589 2.43 -15.80 3.05
N THR A 590 2.32 -17.12 3.03
CA THR A 590 2.51 -17.97 4.21
C THR A 590 4.01 -17.98 4.56
N PHE A 591 4.49 -16.94 5.21
CA PHE A 591 5.93 -16.70 5.37
C PHE A 591 6.69 -17.78 6.15
N PRO A 592 6.15 -18.42 7.21
CA PRO A 592 6.87 -19.52 7.83
C PRO A 592 7.23 -20.63 6.85
N GLU A 593 6.33 -20.99 5.94
CA GLU A 593 6.59 -21.98 4.90
C GLU A 593 7.61 -21.46 3.86
N ALA A 594 7.44 -20.19 3.41
CA ALA A 594 8.33 -19.57 2.43
C ALA A 594 9.77 -19.42 2.94
N PHE A 595 9.94 -19.10 4.23
CA PHE A 595 11.24 -19.02 4.90
C PHE A 595 11.75 -20.40 5.39
N GLY A 596 10.91 -21.42 5.36
CA GLY A 596 11.21 -22.77 5.83
C GLY A 596 11.50 -22.83 7.33
N VAL A 597 10.80 -22.04 8.14
CA VAL A 597 10.94 -21.95 9.59
C VAL A 597 9.67 -22.36 10.31
N GLN A 598 9.79 -22.72 11.58
CA GLN A 598 8.64 -23.01 12.40
C GLN A 598 8.07 -21.72 13.00
N ALA A 599 6.76 -21.49 12.79
CA ALA A 599 5.96 -20.55 13.56
C ALA A 599 4.76 -21.30 14.12
N VAL A 600 4.68 -21.39 15.43
CA VAL A 600 3.63 -22.16 16.13
C VAL A 600 2.54 -21.20 16.56
N ARG A 601 1.35 -21.39 16.00
CA ARG A 601 0.14 -20.63 16.36
C ARG A 601 -0.39 -21.12 17.71
N VAL A 602 -0.37 -20.27 18.74
CA VAL A 602 -0.73 -20.60 20.11
C VAL A 602 -2.04 -19.90 20.48
N LEU A 603 -3.06 -20.69 20.83
CA LEU A 603 -4.34 -20.19 21.32
C LEU A 603 -4.36 -20.01 22.85
N ASP A 604 -3.52 -20.76 23.56
CA ASP A 604 -3.42 -20.72 25.02
C ASP A 604 -2.88 -19.35 25.49
N THR A 605 -3.73 -18.58 26.14
CA THR A 605 -3.37 -17.26 26.65
C THR A 605 -2.26 -17.25 27.68
N LYS A 606 -1.93 -18.40 28.29
CA LYS A 606 -0.77 -18.56 29.22
C LYS A 606 0.56 -18.17 28.57
N VAL A 607 0.66 -18.20 27.21
CA VAL A 607 1.85 -17.75 26.51
C VAL A 607 2.14 -16.27 26.79
N LEU A 608 1.12 -15.46 27.08
CA LEU A 608 1.26 -14.03 27.37
C LEU A 608 1.94 -13.77 28.73
N ASP A 609 1.92 -14.77 29.63
CA ASP A 609 2.52 -14.70 30.97
C ASP A 609 3.93 -15.31 31.02
N ALA A 610 4.43 -15.86 29.88
CA ALA A 610 5.78 -16.40 29.79
C ALA A 610 6.84 -15.33 30.10
N ALA A 611 7.89 -15.73 30.84
CA ALA A 611 9.00 -14.82 31.12
C ALA A 611 9.72 -14.45 29.81
N MET A 612 9.69 -13.17 29.44
CA MET A 612 10.24 -12.68 28.18
C MET A 612 10.73 -11.25 28.26
N THR A 613 11.59 -10.86 27.33
CA THR A 613 12.06 -9.48 27.14
C THR A 613 11.79 -9.01 25.73
N PRO A 614 11.43 -7.72 25.51
CA PRO A 614 11.26 -7.15 24.17
C PRO A 614 12.55 -7.21 23.33
N VAL A 615 12.42 -7.49 22.05
CA VAL A 615 13.50 -7.44 21.05
C VAL A 615 13.45 -6.08 20.36
N THR A 616 14.27 -5.14 20.80
CA THR A 616 14.31 -3.74 20.31
C THR A 616 15.32 -3.50 19.19
N SER A 617 16.27 -4.42 19.00
CA SER A 617 17.24 -4.38 17.89
C SER A 617 16.81 -5.34 16.77
N ALA A 618 17.42 -5.19 15.58
CA ALA A 618 17.20 -6.13 14.49
C ALA A 618 17.50 -7.57 14.95
N ALA A 619 16.56 -8.48 14.68
CA ALA A 619 16.72 -9.88 15.04
C ALA A 619 17.97 -10.47 14.38
N ARG A 620 18.79 -11.13 15.15
CA ARG A 620 20.02 -11.77 14.68
C ARG A 620 20.13 -13.17 15.26
N PRO A 621 20.55 -14.16 14.46
CA PRO A 621 20.81 -15.51 14.98
C PRO A 621 22.10 -15.52 15.83
N LEU A 622 22.31 -16.59 16.57
CA LEU A 622 23.62 -16.89 17.16
C LEU A 622 24.63 -17.04 16.01
N SER A 623 25.71 -16.27 16.04
CA SER A 623 26.67 -16.17 14.94
C SER A 623 28.12 -16.16 15.48
N GLY A 624 29.06 -16.06 14.57
CA GLY A 624 30.48 -16.04 14.90
C GLY A 624 31.09 -17.41 15.08
N VAL A 625 32.39 -17.46 15.43
CA VAL A 625 33.19 -18.67 15.59
C VAL A 625 33.21 -19.11 17.05
N THR A 626 32.88 -20.39 17.30
CA THR A 626 33.04 -21.02 18.61
C THR A 626 34.27 -21.92 18.63
N GLY A 627 35.09 -21.81 19.65
CA GLY A 627 36.35 -22.53 19.79
C GLY A 627 37.51 -21.78 19.14
N SER A 628 38.67 -22.44 19.05
CA SER A 628 39.88 -21.93 18.41
C SER A 628 40.52 -23.00 17.53
N GLY A 629 41.02 -22.62 16.36
CA GLY A 629 41.60 -23.57 15.43
C GLY A 629 41.85 -22.93 14.04
N SER A 630 42.28 -23.76 13.10
CA SER A 630 42.58 -23.38 11.71
C SER A 630 41.66 -24.07 10.69
N VAL A 631 40.83 -25.00 11.15
CA VAL A 631 39.77 -25.64 10.36
C VAL A 631 38.42 -25.28 10.98
N PHE A 632 37.45 -24.96 10.18
CA PHE A 632 36.15 -24.53 10.67
C PHE A 632 35.03 -25.27 9.95
N ALA A 633 33.95 -25.56 10.66
CA ALA A 633 32.74 -26.14 10.07
C ALA A 633 31.53 -25.22 10.27
N ILE A 634 30.70 -25.10 9.23
CA ILE A 634 29.41 -24.42 9.27
C ILE A 634 28.33 -25.39 8.80
N ASN A 635 27.28 -25.55 9.62
CA ASN A 635 26.22 -26.49 9.30
C ASN A 635 25.39 -26.00 8.11
N HIS A 636 25.00 -26.92 7.23
CA HIS A 636 24.09 -26.63 6.12
C HIS A 636 22.64 -26.82 6.58
N ASN A 637 21.98 -25.70 6.85
CA ASN A 637 20.55 -25.63 7.19
C ASN A 637 19.72 -24.93 6.09
N ALA A 638 20.26 -24.87 4.88
CA ALA A 638 19.70 -24.14 3.75
C ALA A 638 19.57 -22.61 3.98
N ASP A 639 20.40 -22.04 4.85
CA ASP A 639 20.47 -20.59 5.03
C ASP A 639 21.11 -19.92 3.79
N ASN A 640 20.49 -18.86 3.28
CA ASN A 640 21.02 -18.06 2.18
C ASN A 640 22.41 -17.46 2.48
N GLY A 641 22.69 -17.21 3.76
CA GLY A 641 23.99 -16.74 4.22
C GLY A 641 25.18 -17.61 3.82
N LEU A 642 24.97 -18.90 3.53
CA LEU A 642 26.05 -19.77 3.01
C LEU A 642 26.50 -19.34 1.63
N ILE A 643 25.58 -18.91 0.76
CA ILE A 643 25.89 -18.36 -0.55
C ILE A 643 26.68 -17.06 -0.37
N THR A 644 26.17 -16.14 0.43
CA THR A 644 26.83 -14.87 0.77
C THR A 644 28.24 -15.09 1.28
N LEU A 645 28.44 -16.05 2.18
CA LEU A 645 29.76 -16.38 2.74
C LEU A 645 30.72 -16.84 1.63
N ARG A 646 30.26 -17.70 0.71
CA ARG A 646 31.09 -18.22 -0.38
C ARG A 646 31.60 -17.09 -1.29
N TYR A 647 30.74 -16.15 -1.64
CA TYR A 647 31.14 -15.00 -2.46
C TYR A 647 32.00 -13.98 -1.70
N LYS A 648 31.80 -13.84 -0.39
CA LYS A 648 32.58 -12.93 0.47
C LYS A 648 34.00 -13.49 0.73
N LEU A 649 34.14 -14.78 0.94
CA LEU A 649 35.43 -15.46 1.22
C LEU A 649 35.96 -16.18 -0.03
N LYS A 650 36.20 -15.42 -1.12
CA LYS A 650 36.63 -15.98 -2.42
C LYS A 650 37.97 -16.72 -2.36
N SER A 651 38.90 -16.29 -1.47
CA SER A 651 40.25 -16.85 -1.31
C SER A 651 40.30 -18.03 -0.33
N ALA A 652 39.26 -18.26 0.48
CA ALA A 652 39.20 -19.38 1.40
C ALA A 652 38.99 -20.72 0.67
N ASP A 653 39.63 -21.78 1.17
CA ASP A 653 39.35 -23.14 0.72
C ASP A 653 38.10 -23.65 1.43
N ILE A 654 37.00 -23.76 0.69
CA ILE A 654 35.72 -24.26 1.20
C ILE A 654 35.39 -25.56 0.53
N GLN A 655 35.26 -26.62 1.33
CA GLN A 655 34.78 -27.93 0.91
C GLN A 655 33.36 -28.16 1.40
N MET A 656 32.54 -28.83 0.61
CA MET A 656 31.19 -29.28 0.99
C MET A 656 31.21 -30.75 1.35
N ALA A 657 30.69 -31.11 2.53
CA ALA A 657 30.56 -32.48 2.94
C ALA A 657 29.50 -33.23 2.12
N GLU A 658 29.82 -34.40 1.58
CA GLU A 658 28.89 -35.23 0.82
C GLU A 658 28.00 -36.12 1.73
N GLU A 659 28.36 -36.26 3.01
CA GLU A 659 27.65 -37.04 4.01
C GLU A 659 27.58 -36.25 5.31
N PRO A 660 26.60 -36.56 6.20
CA PRO A 660 26.58 -36.00 7.54
C PRO A 660 27.82 -36.45 8.35
N PHE A 661 28.30 -35.63 9.29
CA PHE A 661 29.40 -35.94 10.17
C PHE A 661 29.21 -35.30 11.56
N GLU A 662 30.01 -35.75 12.51
CA GLU A 662 30.05 -35.17 13.85
C GLU A 662 31.46 -34.61 14.13
N ALA A 663 31.52 -33.39 14.66
CA ALA A 663 32.76 -32.73 15.05
C ALA A 663 32.47 -31.67 16.12
N ALA A 664 33.43 -31.39 17.01
CA ALA A 664 33.29 -30.40 18.09
C ALA A 664 31.98 -30.56 18.92
N GLY A 665 31.51 -31.79 19.09
CA GLY A 665 30.24 -32.05 19.80
C GLY A 665 28.96 -31.61 19.05
N GLN A 666 29.07 -31.34 17.77
CA GLN A 666 27.96 -30.91 16.90
C GLN A 666 27.72 -31.91 15.75
N LYS A 667 26.46 -32.00 15.33
CA LYS A 667 26.07 -32.74 14.13
C LYS A 667 25.99 -31.79 12.93
N PHE A 668 26.64 -32.16 11.87
CA PHE A 668 26.69 -31.42 10.61
C PHE A 668 25.95 -32.20 9.53
N ASN A 669 25.08 -31.52 8.82
CA ASN A 669 24.32 -32.11 7.71
C ASN A 669 25.19 -32.28 6.46
N ARG A 670 24.74 -33.13 5.53
CA ARG A 670 25.27 -33.13 4.15
C ARG A 670 25.19 -31.70 3.58
N GLY A 671 26.24 -31.27 2.86
CA GLY A 671 26.37 -29.92 2.31
C GLY A 671 27.02 -28.91 3.27
N SER A 672 27.34 -29.31 4.52
CA SER A 672 28.04 -28.47 5.48
C SER A 672 29.41 -28.04 4.95
N PHE A 673 29.77 -26.79 5.20
CA PHE A 673 31.05 -26.24 4.79
C PHE A 673 32.15 -26.64 5.78
N ILE A 674 33.28 -27.08 5.21
CA ILE A 674 34.55 -27.29 5.91
C ILE A 674 35.52 -26.26 5.32
N ILE A 675 35.98 -25.33 6.12
CA ILE A 675 36.68 -24.12 5.69
C ILE A 675 38.11 -24.12 6.22
N THR A 676 39.07 -23.90 5.35
CA THR A 676 40.48 -23.75 5.65
C THR A 676 41.03 -22.53 4.90
N ASN A 677 42.30 -22.20 5.15
CA ASN A 677 42.95 -21.08 4.50
C ASN A 677 42.23 -19.73 4.71
N VAL A 678 41.75 -19.51 5.92
CA VAL A 678 41.14 -18.25 6.38
C VAL A 678 41.53 -18.00 7.83
N GLY A 679 41.80 -16.73 8.17
CA GLY A 679 42.04 -16.33 9.55
C GLY A 679 40.75 -16.45 10.39
N GLN A 680 40.88 -16.96 11.63
CA GLN A 680 39.72 -17.08 12.52
C GLN A 680 39.01 -15.73 12.73
N SER A 681 39.76 -14.65 12.86
CA SER A 681 39.20 -13.29 13.03
C SER A 681 38.39 -12.85 11.81
N ASP A 682 38.87 -13.16 10.60
CA ASP A 682 38.16 -12.79 9.37
C ASP A 682 36.89 -13.60 9.18
N LEU A 683 36.98 -14.91 9.51
CA LEU A 683 35.79 -15.78 9.49
C LEU A 683 34.78 -15.35 10.56
N ASP A 684 35.23 -15.02 11.78
CA ASP A 684 34.36 -14.54 12.86
C ASP A 684 33.64 -13.26 12.46
N LYS A 685 34.35 -12.31 11.88
CA LYS A 685 33.77 -11.07 11.35
C LYS A 685 32.72 -11.37 10.26
N ALA A 686 33.06 -12.20 9.28
CA ALA A 686 32.18 -12.54 8.18
C ALA A 686 30.91 -13.28 8.66
N THR A 687 31.06 -14.26 9.53
CA THR A 687 29.94 -15.03 10.10
C THR A 687 29.05 -14.21 11.00
N ASN A 688 29.60 -13.28 11.79
CA ASN A 688 28.82 -12.34 12.60
C ASN A 688 27.99 -11.35 11.72
N GLU A 689 28.59 -10.89 10.64
CA GLU A 689 27.91 -9.96 9.71
C GLU A 689 26.73 -10.65 9.00
N ILE A 690 26.94 -11.90 8.56
CA ILE A 690 25.95 -12.66 7.78
C ILE A 690 24.90 -13.33 8.68
N GLY A 691 25.27 -13.65 9.93
CA GLY A 691 24.40 -14.39 10.84
C GLY A 691 24.59 -15.92 10.77
N LEU A 692 25.82 -16.38 10.54
CA LEU A 692 26.14 -17.81 10.51
C LEU A 692 26.96 -18.23 11.75
N LYS A 693 26.76 -19.47 12.19
CA LYS A 693 27.50 -20.07 13.27
C LYS A 693 28.58 -21.02 12.74
N ALA A 694 29.83 -20.74 13.05
CA ALA A 694 30.97 -21.60 12.72
C ALA A 694 31.55 -22.23 13.99
N TYR A 695 32.11 -23.42 13.85
CA TYR A 695 32.77 -24.17 14.89
C TYR A 695 34.21 -24.46 14.48
N ALA A 696 35.17 -24.09 15.30
CA ALA A 696 36.56 -24.45 15.12
C ALA A 696 36.78 -25.95 15.43
N LEU A 697 37.49 -26.62 14.56
CA LEU A 697 37.80 -28.04 14.64
C LEU A 697 39.29 -28.24 14.89
N ALA A 698 39.63 -29.29 15.63
CA ALA A 698 41.02 -29.68 15.86
C ALA A 698 41.73 -30.16 14.59
N SER A 699 40.99 -30.77 13.68
CA SER A 699 41.47 -31.23 12.36
C SER A 699 40.30 -31.31 11.38
N ALA A 700 40.61 -31.44 10.09
CA ALA A 700 39.60 -31.69 9.08
C ALA A 700 38.87 -33.03 9.37
N PRO A 701 37.52 -33.05 9.31
CA PRO A 701 36.78 -34.27 9.56
C PRO A 701 37.04 -35.30 8.44
N SER A 702 37.05 -36.57 8.82
CA SER A 702 37.18 -37.67 7.85
C SER A 702 35.84 -37.96 7.19
N VAL A 703 35.49 -37.10 6.21
CA VAL A 703 34.26 -37.19 5.43
C VAL A 703 34.56 -36.92 3.97
N LYS A 704 33.84 -37.54 3.05
CA LYS A 704 33.96 -37.26 1.63
C LYS A 704 33.49 -35.86 1.35
N THR A 705 34.28 -35.11 0.55
CA THR A 705 34.02 -33.70 0.23
C THR A 705 34.26 -33.39 -1.25
N HIS A 706 33.71 -32.28 -1.69
CA HIS A 706 34.06 -31.63 -2.94
C HIS A 706 34.17 -30.11 -2.79
N PRO A 707 34.90 -29.40 -3.65
CA PRO A 707 35.06 -27.96 -3.55
C PRO A 707 33.75 -27.19 -3.70
N ALA A 708 33.43 -26.29 -2.76
CA ALA A 708 32.37 -25.31 -2.91
C ALA A 708 32.91 -24.09 -3.69
N ARG A 709 32.72 -24.06 -4.99
CA ARG A 709 33.16 -22.96 -5.84
C ARG A 709 32.06 -21.86 -5.89
N ALA A 710 32.48 -20.59 -5.89
CA ALA A 710 31.57 -19.50 -6.25
C ALA A 710 31.25 -19.66 -7.76
N ALA A 711 30.00 -19.89 -8.07
CA ALA A 711 29.56 -20.02 -9.44
C ALA A 711 29.71 -18.70 -10.20
N ARG A 712 30.03 -18.75 -11.49
CA ARG A 712 29.80 -17.60 -12.37
C ARG A 712 28.35 -17.63 -12.78
N VAL A 713 27.64 -16.55 -12.47
CA VAL A 713 26.19 -16.42 -12.73
C VAL A 713 26.01 -15.44 -13.86
N ALA A 714 25.26 -15.83 -14.90
CA ALA A 714 24.76 -14.92 -15.93
C ALA A 714 23.24 -14.88 -15.84
N LEU A 715 22.69 -13.71 -15.68
CA LEU A 715 21.26 -13.46 -15.67
C LEU A 715 20.87 -12.82 -17.01
N MET A 716 20.08 -13.55 -17.79
CA MET A 716 19.70 -13.15 -19.15
C MET A 716 18.28 -12.61 -19.18
N HIS A 717 18.11 -11.47 -19.85
CA HIS A 717 16.79 -10.87 -20.09
C HIS A 717 16.40 -10.93 -21.58
N THR A 718 15.08 -10.94 -21.82
CA THR A 718 14.51 -11.14 -23.17
C THR A 718 13.98 -9.89 -23.84
N TRP A 719 14.01 -8.72 -23.21
CA TRP A 719 13.38 -7.46 -23.65
C TRP A 719 11.84 -7.49 -23.71
N GLN A 720 11.19 -8.55 -23.22
CA GLN A 720 9.74 -8.71 -23.25
C GLN A 720 9.11 -8.48 -21.86
N SER A 721 9.66 -9.12 -20.84
CA SER A 721 9.22 -8.99 -19.47
C SER A 721 10.42 -9.07 -18.54
N THR A 722 10.49 -8.14 -17.62
CA THR A 722 11.58 -8.06 -16.63
C THR A 722 11.10 -8.33 -15.20
N GLN A 723 9.83 -8.69 -15.05
CA GLN A 723 9.19 -8.87 -13.75
C GLN A 723 9.90 -9.92 -12.88
N THR A 724 9.91 -11.18 -13.30
CA THR A 724 10.54 -12.29 -12.57
C THR A 724 12.05 -12.13 -12.50
N GLU A 725 12.66 -11.71 -13.59
CA GLU A 725 14.10 -11.47 -13.70
C GLU A 725 14.56 -10.36 -12.74
N GLY A 726 13.77 -9.32 -12.59
CA GLY A 726 14.03 -8.21 -11.65
C GLY A 726 14.07 -8.66 -10.19
N TRP A 727 13.18 -9.56 -9.78
CA TRP A 727 13.24 -10.19 -8.46
C TRP A 727 14.49 -11.04 -8.26
N TRP A 728 14.96 -11.75 -9.29
CA TRP A 728 16.23 -12.44 -9.23
C TRP A 728 17.40 -11.48 -9.05
N ARG A 729 17.44 -10.36 -9.76
CA ARG A 729 18.46 -9.32 -9.57
C ARG A 729 18.48 -8.81 -8.15
N GLN A 730 17.30 -8.49 -7.61
CA GLN A 730 17.17 -7.99 -6.23
C GLN A 730 17.68 -9.04 -5.22
N ALA A 731 17.32 -10.31 -5.41
CA ALA A 731 17.76 -11.40 -4.54
C ALA A 731 19.27 -11.64 -4.62
N LEU A 732 19.88 -11.56 -5.81
CA LEU A 732 21.32 -11.71 -6.01
C LEU A 732 22.09 -10.54 -5.39
N ASP A 733 21.64 -9.30 -5.62
CA ASP A 733 22.21 -8.10 -5.02
C ASP A 733 22.11 -8.15 -3.48
N PHE A 734 20.96 -8.54 -2.94
CA PHE A 734 20.74 -8.67 -1.49
C PHE A 734 21.68 -9.69 -0.85
N ASN A 735 21.93 -10.81 -1.52
CA ASN A 735 22.82 -11.86 -1.03
C ASN A 735 24.30 -11.65 -1.41
N GLY A 736 24.66 -10.56 -2.08
CA GLY A 736 26.03 -10.25 -2.49
C GLY A 736 26.61 -11.27 -3.47
N VAL A 737 25.77 -11.78 -4.37
CA VAL A 737 26.16 -12.72 -5.42
C VAL A 737 26.53 -11.95 -6.69
N ASP A 738 27.76 -12.07 -7.14
CA ASP A 738 28.21 -11.46 -8.39
C ASP A 738 27.53 -12.16 -9.59
N TYR A 739 27.01 -11.39 -10.54
CA TYR A 739 26.44 -11.90 -11.79
C TYR A 739 26.68 -10.97 -12.96
N ASP A 740 26.77 -11.56 -14.15
CA ASP A 740 26.77 -10.83 -15.42
C ASP A 740 25.33 -10.68 -15.90
N TYR A 741 24.90 -9.43 -16.15
CA TYR A 741 23.57 -9.12 -16.66
C TYR A 741 23.64 -8.97 -18.17
N ILE A 742 23.06 -9.91 -18.92
CA ILE A 742 23.18 -10.00 -20.36
C ILE A 742 21.81 -10.03 -21.05
N SER A 743 21.76 -9.56 -22.29
CA SER A 743 20.59 -9.70 -23.14
C SER A 743 20.64 -11.00 -23.98
N VAL A 744 19.49 -11.40 -24.52
CA VAL A 744 19.45 -12.55 -25.47
C VAL A 744 20.37 -12.35 -26.69
N GLN A 745 20.63 -11.10 -27.10
CA GLN A 745 21.50 -10.75 -28.20
C GLN A 745 22.98 -10.97 -27.86
N ASP A 746 23.33 -10.95 -26.56
CA ASP A 746 24.72 -11.14 -26.11
C ASP A 746 25.11 -12.61 -26.09
N VAL A 747 24.15 -13.54 -26.03
CA VAL A 747 24.40 -14.99 -26.03
C VAL A 747 25.03 -15.46 -27.36
N ALA A 748 24.77 -14.74 -28.44
CA ALA A 748 25.31 -15.07 -29.76
C ALA A 748 26.72 -14.49 -30.04
N LYS A 749 27.23 -13.67 -29.13
CA LYS A 749 28.56 -13.04 -29.17
C LYS A 749 29.56 -13.82 -28.32
#